data_675c38e36c0360a602a5aba177588989
#
_entry.id   675c38e36c0360a602a5aba177588989
#
_cell.length_a   1.000
_cell.length_b   1.000
_cell.length_c   1.000
_cell.angle_alpha   90.00
_cell.angle_beta   90.00
_cell.angle_gamma   90.00
#
_symmetry.space_group_name_H-M   'P 1'
#
loop_
_entity.id
_entity.type
_entity.pdbx_description
1 polymer ?
#
loop_
_entity_poly.entity_id
_entity_poly.type
_entity_poly.pdbx_seq_one_letter_code
_entity_poly.pdbx_strand_id
1 'polypeptide(L)'
;MKLTFVIEYQTIFGEEIVLNVLSDGTAKRYSMGTVDGRNWSCEITTATDSTNALDYYYSVERAGDVVRREWLVQAHRLDLPATKSAKITTFDHWIDNPENSYLYSSAFTECCAHRELLVAPATTYGYTVMLKVRAPQLGSNQRLAVVGNGDALGNWAVNKATAMVEHAHNEWVASIDAATLSSRVLEFKFVAVDKSDTTKVVWEEGNNRTVVLPELKKGDAVVYELNEAKFDLPDWRVAGTVIPVFSLRSEGSFGVGDFGDLKEMVDWVVSTGQRALQVLPINDTTITNTWLDSYPYKSISIYALHPMFVDIRQLPQLEDKERARYYAALQHELNALPQIDYERVNAAKRGYLRELFEQDGAKMMRTKAFKTFFDNNKDWLVPYAAFCHYRDLYGTATFGDWPDHHTFDESEREAMANSRTSEYKKVAFWYFVQFILDQQMRGAHEYARKKGVILKGDIPIGVSRDGVEAWVEPRYFNLNGQAGAPPDAFSANGQNWGFPTYNWEEMMADGCLWWEKRFSKMAQYFDAYRIDHVLGFFRIWEIPIDAVYGILGQFSPALGMTREEIAGYGFNFQDYMIEPFITDWVLERTFGERASEIREKYLLPTHDDMYRLKPEYDTQRKIEAAFKDADQDGKNVAEALMSLVSNVLFLRDRKDANKFHPRISVQHDFIYEALWQSDKEAFNRLYNDYFYRRNNDFWYGEAMKKLPRLVEATRMLVCAEDLGMVPDCVPWVINQLRILSLEIQTMPKDVNVKFGVLAKNPYRSVSTIFTHDMPTLRQWWDEDRDLTQEYYNAVLWKQGPAPHPLPSDVAEQVVVNHLNSPSMLCMLSLQDWLSIDETIRLADPDAERINIPANPRHYWRYRMHMTISQLMACKEFNEKMTKLITNSGRK
;
A
#
# COMPACT_ATOMS: atom_id res chain seq x y z
N MET A 1 20.90 -36.50 11.19
CA MET A 1 19.94 -36.77 10.10
C MET A 1 20.57 -36.40 8.79
N LYS A 2 20.35 -37.19 7.75
CA LYS A 2 20.90 -37.00 6.41
C LYS A 2 19.79 -36.57 5.45
N LEU A 3 19.89 -35.35 4.88
CA LEU A 3 18.91 -34.79 3.96
C LEU A 3 19.53 -34.67 2.57
N THR A 4 18.85 -35.19 1.56
CA THR A 4 19.24 -35.09 0.16
C THR A 4 18.17 -34.27 -0.57
N PHE A 5 18.56 -33.16 -1.15
CA PHE A 5 17.70 -32.27 -1.95
C PHE A 5 17.97 -32.49 -3.41
N VAL A 6 16.92 -32.70 -4.20
CA VAL A 6 16.97 -32.91 -5.64
C VAL A 6 16.00 -31.96 -6.31
N ILE A 7 16.46 -31.17 -7.27
CA ILE A 7 15.61 -30.27 -8.07
C ILE A 7 15.93 -30.41 -9.55
N GLU A 8 14.89 -30.43 -10.39
CA GLU A 8 15.01 -30.36 -11.83
C GLU A 8 14.88 -28.91 -12.30
N TYR A 9 15.99 -28.33 -12.80
CA TYR A 9 16.03 -26.97 -13.31
C TYR A 9 17.11 -26.80 -14.36
N GLN A 10 16.71 -26.36 -15.57
CA GLN A 10 17.66 -26.18 -16.66
C GLN A 10 18.46 -24.91 -16.49
N THR A 11 19.76 -25.03 -16.31
CA THR A 11 20.71 -23.90 -16.28
C THR A 11 21.48 -23.77 -17.59
N ILE A 12 22.16 -22.64 -17.78
CA ILE A 12 23.13 -22.42 -18.85
C ILE A 12 24.55 -22.51 -18.29
N PHE A 13 25.55 -22.66 -19.19
CA PHE A 13 26.94 -22.79 -18.78
C PHE A 13 27.40 -21.60 -17.93
N GLY A 14 28.03 -21.88 -16.79
CA GLY A 14 28.48 -20.88 -15.83
C GLY A 14 27.45 -20.52 -14.74
N GLU A 15 26.25 -21.10 -14.78
CA GLU A 15 25.26 -20.98 -13.70
C GLU A 15 25.31 -22.21 -12.79
N GLU A 16 25.05 -22.00 -11.52
CA GLU A 16 24.88 -23.05 -10.51
C GLU A 16 23.56 -22.86 -9.73
N ILE A 17 23.03 -23.95 -9.20
CA ILE A 17 21.92 -23.90 -8.24
C ILE A 17 22.49 -23.93 -6.82
N VAL A 18 21.98 -23.02 -5.99
CA VAL A 18 22.32 -22.93 -4.57
C VAL A 18 21.07 -23.18 -3.74
N LEU A 19 21.16 -24.15 -2.82
CA LEU A 19 20.15 -24.38 -1.79
C LEU A 19 20.39 -23.39 -0.64
N ASN A 20 19.39 -22.60 -0.32
CA ASN A 20 19.41 -21.61 0.77
C ASN A 20 18.50 -22.10 1.91
N VAL A 21 19.08 -22.52 3.01
CA VAL A 21 18.34 -22.98 4.19
C VAL A 21 18.17 -21.81 5.16
N LEU A 22 16.91 -21.48 5.49
CA LEU A 22 16.57 -20.35 6.35
C LEU A 22 16.76 -20.72 7.83
N SER A 23 17.44 -19.86 8.58
CA SER A 23 17.61 -19.96 10.04
C SER A 23 17.74 -18.58 10.64
N ASP A 24 16.86 -18.22 11.57
CA ASP A 24 16.91 -16.97 12.36
C ASP A 24 17.19 -15.69 11.54
N GLY A 25 16.50 -15.55 10.39
CA GLY A 25 16.63 -14.40 9.50
C GLY A 25 17.87 -14.39 8.61
N THR A 26 18.67 -15.47 8.63
CA THR A 26 19.83 -15.68 7.73
C THR A 26 19.65 -16.93 6.89
N ALA A 27 20.28 -16.98 5.72
CA ALA A 27 20.28 -18.15 4.86
C ALA A 27 21.63 -18.84 4.90
N LYS A 28 21.66 -20.12 5.29
CA LYS A 28 22.84 -20.96 5.13
C LYS A 28 22.84 -21.57 3.74
N ARG A 29 23.91 -21.35 2.99
CA ARG A 29 24.01 -21.64 1.56
C ARG A 29 24.77 -22.93 1.29
N TYR A 30 24.28 -23.73 0.34
CA TYR A 30 24.90 -24.97 -0.09
C TYR A 30 24.87 -25.06 -1.63
N SER A 31 26.03 -25.08 -2.27
CA SER A 31 26.10 -25.32 -3.73
C SER A 31 25.65 -26.72 -4.05
N MET A 32 24.88 -26.87 -5.12
CA MET A 32 24.41 -28.16 -5.61
C MET A 32 25.28 -28.67 -6.74
N GLY A 33 25.35 -29.99 -6.89
CA GLY A 33 26.07 -30.70 -7.97
C GLY A 33 25.13 -31.15 -9.08
N THR A 34 25.62 -31.15 -10.31
CA THR A 34 24.93 -31.69 -11.49
C THR A 34 25.89 -32.37 -12.42
N VAL A 35 25.40 -33.27 -13.26
CA VAL A 35 26.16 -33.93 -14.34
C VAL A 35 25.65 -33.53 -15.72
N ASP A 36 24.46 -32.96 -15.82
CA ASP A 36 23.76 -32.65 -17.07
C ASP A 36 23.25 -31.22 -17.18
N GLY A 37 23.47 -30.39 -16.13
CA GLY A 37 22.98 -29.02 -16.07
C GLY A 37 21.47 -28.91 -15.88
N ARG A 38 20.78 -30.02 -15.66
CA ARG A 38 19.33 -30.08 -15.47
C ARG A 38 18.93 -30.68 -14.12
N ASN A 39 19.53 -31.81 -13.75
CA ASN A 39 19.26 -32.48 -12.47
C ASN A 39 20.31 -32.07 -11.46
N TRP A 40 19.89 -31.33 -10.43
CA TRP A 40 20.75 -30.78 -9.39
C TRP A 40 20.49 -31.46 -8.06
N SER A 41 21.55 -31.78 -7.31
CA SER A 41 21.41 -32.39 -6.00
C SER A 41 22.47 -31.93 -5.02
N CYS A 42 22.11 -31.88 -3.75
CA CYS A 42 23.08 -31.75 -2.66
C CYS A 42 22.64 -32.58 -1.46
N GLU A 43 23.60 -32.91 -0.62
CA GLU A 43 23.39 -33.67 0.61
C GLU A 43 23.90 -32.84 1.77
N ILE A 44 23.03 -32.63 2.79
CA ILE A 44 23.40 -31.95 4.01
C ILE A 44 23.17 -32.83 5.23
N THR A 45 23.93 -32.59 6.30
CA THR A 45 23.71 -33.22 7.59
C THR A 45 23.23 -32.15 8.57
N THR A 46 22.08 -32.35 9.18
CA THR A 46 21.54 -31.44 10.18
C THR A 46 21.57 -32.02 11.57
N ALA A 47 21.89 -31.16 12.56
CA ALA A 47 21.71 -31.50 13.97
C ALA A 47 20.24 -31.24 14.34
N THR A 48 19.63 -32.14 15.11
CA THR A 48 18.19 -32.14 15.40
C THR A 48 17.81 -31.27 16.63
N ASP A 49 18.65 -30.34 17.04
CA ASP A 49 18.54 -29.77 18.39
C ASP A 49 17.69 -28.49 18.53
N SER A 50 17.11 -27.91 17.45
CA SER A 50 16.39 -26.65 17.63
C SER A 50 15.13 -26.40 16.78
N THR A 51 14.89 -27.09 15.68
CA THR A 51 13.70 -26.83 14.86
C THR A 51 13.03 -28.13 14.40
N ASN A 52 11.69 -28.20 14.55
CA ASN A 52 10.87 -29.30 14.04
C ASN A 52 10.59 -29.19 12.54
N ALA A 53 11.05 -28.13 11.89
CA ALA A 53 10.85 -27.88 10.47
C ALA A 53 12.07 -27.16 9.86
N LEU A 54 12.26 -27.34 8.57
CA LEU A 54 13.28 -26.68 7.74
C LEU A 54 12.57 -25.92 6.63
N ASP A 55 12.75 -24.60 6.60
CA ASP A 55 12.30 -23.75 5.50
C ASP A 55 13.52 -23.44 4.61
N TYR A 56 13.33 -23.51 3.26
CA TYR A 56 14.43 -23.36 2.32
C TYR A 56 13.91 -22.89 0.95
N TYR A 57 14.83 -22.37 0.12
CA TYR A 57 14.55 -21.98 -1.26
C TYR A 57 15.79 -22.20 -2.14
N TYR A 58 15.58 -22.15 -3.45
CA TYR A 58 16.67 -22.27 -4.44
C TYR A 58 16.96 -20.93 -5.12
N SER A 59 18.23 -20.72 -5.45
CA SER A 59 18.68 -19.60 -6.28
C SER A 59 19.57 -20.10 -7.41
N VAL A 60 19.51 -19.43 -8.56
CA VAL A 60 20.45 -19.56 -9.66
C VAL A 60 21.50 -18.49 -9.50
N GLU A 61 22.76 -18.86 -9.51
CA GLU A 61 23.87 -17.93 -9.32
C GLU A 61 24.89 -18.06 -10.45
N ARG A 62 25.54 -16.94 -10.75
CA ARG A 62 26.64 -16.88 -11.71
C ARG A 62 27.81 -16.12 -11.08
N ALA A 63 28.97 -16.76 -10.94
CA ALA A 63 30.14 -16.19 -10.30
C ALA A 63 29.88 -15.63 -8.88
N GLY A 64 28.93 -16.22 -8.15
CA GLY A 64 28.55 -15.80 -6.80
C GLY A 64 27.43 -14.76 -6.72
N ASP A 65 27.02 -14.21 -7.86
CA ASP A 65 25.90 -13.26 -7.92
C ASP A 65 24.59 -13.99 -8.21
N VAL A 66 23.52 -13.64 -7.47
CA VAL A 66 22.20 -14.19 -7.68
C VAL A 66 21.60 -13.64 -8.98
N VAL A 67 21.43 -14.48 -9.97
CA VAL A 67 20.81 -14.16 -11.26
C VAL A 67 19.30 -14.31 -11.20
N ARG A 68 18.84 -15.34 -10.49
CA ARG A 68 17.40 -15.64 -10.30
C ARG A 68 17.21 -16.36 -8.97
N ARG A 69 16.08 -16.10 -8.31
CA ARG A 69 15.67 -16.85 -7.12
C ARG A 69 14.19 -17.20 -7.17
N GLU A 70 13.81 -18.17 -6.41
CA GLU A 70 12.41 -18.53 -6.22
C GLU A 70 11.58 -17.43 -5.58
N TRP A 71 10.27 -17.53 -5.69
CA TRP A 71 9.30 -16.68 -5.01
C TRP A 71 9.30 -16.98 -3.51
N LEU A 72 9.56 -15.95 -2.67
CA LEU A 72 9.83 -16.13 -1.24
C LEU A 72 8.62 -15.94 -0.33
N VAL A 73 7.46 -15.53 -0.84
CA VAL A 73 6.25 -15.38 0.00
C VAL A 73 5.89 -16.72 0.67
N GLN A 74 6.18 -17.82 0.00
CA GLN A 74 6.10 -19.16 0.58
C GLN A 74 7.27 -20.02 0.11
N ALA A 75 8.27 -20.18 0.98
CA ALA A 75 9.40 -21.06 0.75
C ALA A 75 8.97 -22.55 0.80
N HIS A 76 9.86 -23.46 0.38
CA HIS A 76 9.72 -24.89 0.63
C HIS A 76 9.77 -25.16 2.13
N ARG A 77 8.98 -26.15 2.59
CA ARG A 77 8.97 -26.58 3.99
C ARG A 77 9.09 -28.08 4.10
N LEU A 78 9.95 -28.54 5.02
CA LEU A 78 10.12 -29.93 5.39
C LEU A 78 9.99 -30.06 6.90
N ASP A 79 8.94 -30.73 7.37
CA ASP A 79 8.79 -31.05 8.78
C ASP A 79 9.71 -32.24 9.13
N LEU A 80 10.58 -32.04 10.12
CA LEU A 80 11.61 -33.00 10.47
C LEU A 80 11.11 -33.98 11.56
N PRO A 81 11.44 -35.26 11.45
CA PRO A 81 11.10 -36.21 12.49
C PRO A 81 12.01 -36.09 13.73
N ALA A 82 11.51 -36.54 14.87
CA ALA A 82 12.27 -36.55 16.12
C ALA A 82 13.48 -37.56 16.11
N THR A 83 13.51 -38.49 15.15
CA THR A 83 14.56 -39.53 15.07
C THR A 83 15.80 -39.06 14.33
N LYS A 84 16.98 -39.20 14.95
CA LYS A 84 18.26 -38.68 14.43
C LYS A 84 18.86 -39.52 13.26
N SER A 85 18.39 -40.72 13.04
CA SER A 85 18.99 -41.70 12.10
C SER A 85 18.30 -41.77 10.73
N ALA A 86 17.29 -40.93 10.47
CA ALA A 86 16.54 -40.94 9.22
C ALA A 86 17.37 -40.36 8.05
N LYS A 87 17.23 -41.00 6.89
CA LYS A 87 17.63 -40.41 5.61
C LYS A 87 16.37 -39.95 4.86
N ILE A 88 16.30 -38.66 4.51
CA ILE A 88 15.19 -38.10 3.78
C ILE A 88 15.68 -37.55 2.44
N THR A 89 15.00 -37.91 1.36
CA THR A 89 15.27 -37.39 0.04
C THR A 89 14.05 -36.60 -0.44
N THR A 90 14.24 -35.33 -0.82
CA THR A 90 13.20 -34.49 -1.42
C THR A 90 13.40 -34.40 -2.93
N PHE A 91 12.33 -34.50 -3.69
CA PHE A 91 12.26 -34.18 -5.10
C PHE A 91 11.41 -32.92 -5.25
N ASP A 92 12.05 -31.78 -5.40
CA ASP A 92 11.44 -30.48 -5.42
C ASP A 92 11.32 -29.95 -6.86
N HIS A 93 10.46 -28.97 -7.07
CA HIS A 93 10.39 -28.22 -8.32
C HIS A 93 10.53 -26.74 -8.04
N TRP A 94 10.97 -25.97 -9.05
CA TRP A 94 11.16 -24.53 -8.94
C TRP A 94 9.84 -23.80 -8.76
N ILE A 95 9.80 -22.88 -7.81
CA ILE A 95 8.62 -22.11 -7.45
C ILE A 95 8.75 -20.67 -7.97
N ASP A 96 8.01 -20.36 -9.02
CA ASP A 96 7.81 -18.97 -9.50
C ASP A 96 6.60 -18.32 -8.82
N ASN A 97 6.48 -16.99 -8.98
CA ASN A 97 5.30 -16.24 -8.55
C ASN A 97 4.06 -16.73 -9.34
N PRO A 98 3.12 -17.44 -8.72
CA PRO A 98 2.00 -18.06 -9.43
C PRO A 98 0.96 -17.03 -9.88
N GLU A 99 0.19 -17.35 -10.93
CA GLU A 99 -0.91 -16.52 -11.43
C GLU A 99 -1.93 -16.17 -10.35
N ASN A 100 -2.16 -17.09 -9.42
CA ASN A 100 -3.10 -17.00 -8.32
C ASN A 100 -2.41 -16.69 -6.97
N SER A 101 -1.30 -15.95 -7.00
CA SER A 101 -0.53 -15.59 -5.79
C SER A 101 -1.36 -14.89 -4.71
N TYR A 102 -2.45 -14.21 -5.09
CA TYR A 102 -3.40 -13.61 -4.15
C TYR A 102 -4.02 -14.62 -3.17
N LEU A 103 -4.15 -15.90 -3.57
CA LEU A 103 -4.64 -16.98 -2.70
C LEU A 103 -3.62 -17.39 -1.61
N TYR A 104 -2.37 -16.96 -1.73
CA TYR A 104 -1.32 -17.14 -0.72
C TYR A 104 -1.22 -15.95 0.25
N SER A 105 -1.94 -14.86 -0.03
CA SER A 105 -1.97 -13.69 0.84
C SER A 105 -2.64 -14.01 2.17
N SER A 106 -2.27 -13.25 3.21
CA SER A 106 -2.94 -13.32 4.52
C SER A 106 -4.42 -12.92 4.43
N ALA A 107 -4.78 -12.06 3.48
CA ALA A 107 -6.18 -11.72 3.20
C ALA A 107 -7.03 -12.96 2.86
N PHE A 108 -6.46 -13.91 2.10
CA PHE A 108 -7.16 -15.16 1.80
C PHE A 108 -6.97 -16.20 2.91
N THR A 109 -5.74 -16.50 3.28
CA THR A 109 -5.42 -17.64 4.17
C THR A 109 -5.83 -17.41 5.62
N GLU A 110 -5.70 -16.18 6.14
CA GLU A 110 -6.01 -15.85 7.54
C GLU A 110 -7.46 -15.37 7.73
N CYS A 111 -8.04 -14.67 6.73
CA CYS A 111 -9.36 -14.11 6.87
C CYS A 111 -10.45 -15.00 6.24
N CYS A 112 -10.22 -15.50 5.01
CA CYS A 112 -11.26 -16.17 4.25
C CYS A 112 -11.21 -17.69 4.38
N ALA A 113 -10.03 -18.29 4.19
CA ALA A 113 -9.88 -19.75 4.26
C ALA A 113 -9.75 -20.25 5.70
N HIS A 114 -9.02 -19.55 6.54
CA HIS A 114 -8.86 -19.77 7.99
C HIS A 114 -8.76 -21.23 8.38
N ARG A 115 -7.72 -21.92 7.83
CA ARG A 115 -7.50 -23.35 8.07
C ARG A 115 -6.42 -23.57 9.11
N GLU A 116 -6.57 -24.63 9.91
CA GLU A 116 -5.57 -25.03 10.89
C GLU A 116 -4.37 -25.70 10.19
N LEU A 117 -3.16 -25.28 10.53
CA LEU A 117 -1.93 -25.91 10.05
C LEU A 117 -1.50 -27.02 11.00
N LEU A 118 -1.18 -28.17 10.44
CA LEU A 118 -0.80 -29.36 11.20
C LEU A 118 0.62 -29.80 10.86
N VAL A 119 1.40 -30.21 11.87
CA VAL A 119 2.74 -30.74 11.64
C VAL A 119 2.65 -32.13 10.98
N ALA A 120 3.39 -32.33 9.90
CA ALA A 120 3.42 -33.57 9.12
C ALA A 120 4.87 -34.07 8.96
N PRO A 121 5.42 -34.81 9.96
CA PRO A 121 6.81 -35.29 9.90
C PRO A 121 7.07 -36.20 8.67
N ALA A 122 8.22 -36.02 8.03
CA ALA A 122 8.58 -36.74 6.82
C ALA A 122 8.78 -38.25 7.03
N THR A 123 8.95 -38.68 8.25
CA THR A 123 9.09 -40.12 8.58
C THR A 123 7.97 -40.60 9.51
N THR A 124 6.83 -40.98 8.94
CA THR A 124 5.67 -41.50 9.68
C THR A 124 5.69 -43.03 9.80
N TYR A 125 6.27 -43.71 8.80
CA TYR A 125 6.30 -45.17 8.66
C TYR A 125 7.73 -45.69 8.62
N GLY A 126 7.88 -46.99 8.65
CA GLY A 126 9.18 -47.66 8.42
C GLY A 126 9.78 -47.44 7.02
N TYR A 127 8.91 -47.19 6.02
CA TYR A 127 9.24 -46.82 4.66
C TYR A 127 8.24 -45.71 4.23
N THR A 128 8.62 -44.45 4.32
CA THR A 128 7.67 -43.38 4.10
C THR A 128 7.77 -42.80 2.70
N VAL A 129 6.63 -42.71 2.03
CA VAL A 129 6.45 -41.88 0.83
C VAL A 129 5.52 -40.72 1.22
N MET A 130 5.97 -39.47 1.00
CA MET A 130 5.19 -38.29 1.21
C MET A 130 4.88 -37.62 -0.12
N LEU A 131 3.59 -37.42 -0.41
CA LEU A 131 3.13 -36.62 -1.53
C LEU A 131 2.78 -35.22 -1.00
N LYS A 132 3.47 -34.22 -1.53
CA LYS A 132 3.31 -32.79 -1.17
C LYS A 132 2.80 -32.02 -2.38
N VAL A 133 1.72 -31.23 -2.20
CA VAL A 133 1.10 -30.47 -3.29
C VAL A 133 0.52 -29.16 -2.80
N ARG A 134 0.58 -28.12 -3.61
CA ARG A 134 -0.11 -26.85 -3.36
C ARG A 134 -1.51 -26.91 -3.97
N ALA A 135 -2.52 -26.49 -3.18
CA ALA A 135 -3.92 -26.40 -3.60
C ALA A 135 -4.58 -25.14 -3.00
N PRO A 136 -4.22 -23.93 -3.53
CA PRO A 136 -4.60 -22.65 -2.93
C PRO A 136 -6.08 -22.32 -3.08
N GLN A 137 -6.79 -22.89 -4.06
CA GLN A 137 -8.21 -22.57 -4.35
C GLN A 137 -9.21 -23.09 -3.30
N LEU A 138 -8.77 -24.02 -2.43
CA LEU A 138 -9.65 -24.62 -1.44
C LEU A 138 -10.14 -23.61 -0.40
N GLY A 139 -11.46 -23.52 -0.21
CA GLY A 139 -12.08 -22.70 0.84
C GLY A 139 -12.04 -23.37 2.22
N SER A 140 -12.56 -22.67 3.23
CA SER A 140 -12.60 -23.13 4.63
C SER A 140 -13.38 -24.45 4.80
N ASN A 141 -14.40 -24.68 3.97
CA ASN A 141 -15.26 -25.86 4.03
C ASN A 141 -14.75 -27.06 3.23
N GLN A 142 -13.54 -26.98 2.66
CA GLN A 142 -12.95 -28.05 1.83
C GLN A 142 -11.73 -28.64 2.49
N ARG A 143 -11.46 -29.93 2.22
CA ARG A 143 -10.24 -30.64 2.52
C ARG A 143 -9.70 -31.31 1.26
N LEU A 144 -8.38 -31.49 1.21
CA LEU A 144 -7.74 -32.21 0.13
C LEU A 144 -7.58 -33.69 0.49
N ALA A 145 -7.75 -34.57 -0.49
CA ALA A 145 -7.44 -35.97 -0.39
C ALA A 145 -6.79 -36.45 -1.67
N VAL A 146 -6.03 -37.54 -1.58
CA VAL A 146 -5.42 -38.21 -2.73
C VAL A 146 -6.08 -39.57 -2.96
N VAL A 147 -6.41 -39.88 -4.20
CA VAL A 147 -7.00 -41.16 -4.62
C VAL A 147 -6.23 -41.70 -5.83
N GLY A 148 -6.02 -43.01 -5.90
CA GLY A 148 -5.19 -43.60 -6.95
C GLY A 148 -5.21 -45.13 -6.96
N ASN A 149 -4.22 -45.72 -7.65
CA ASN A 149 -4.06 -47.15 -7.73
C ASN A 149 -3.54 -47.74 -6.40
N GLY A 150 -3.96 -48.96 -6.10
CA GLY A 150 -3.58 -49.68 -4.88
C GLY A 150 -4.41 -49.30 -3.64
N ASP A 151 -4.39 -50.21 -2.66
CA ASP A 151 -5.20 -50.05 -1.44
C ASP A 151 -4.83 -48.84 -0.61
N ALA A 152 -3.56 -48.47 -0.59
CA ALA A 152 -3.06 -47.29 0.12
C ALA A 152 -3.62 -45.96 -0.44
N LEU A 153 -4.10 -45.94 -1.69
CA LEU A 153 -4.73 -44.76 -2.32
C LEU A 153 -6.21 -45.01 -2.64
N GLY A 154 -6.82 -46.04 -2.02
CA GLY A 154 -8.26 -46.29 -2.07
C GLY A 154 -8.75 -46.91 -3.38
N ASN A 155 -7.87 -47.43 -4.27
CA ASN A 155 -8.26 -48.05 -5.55
C ASN A 155 -9.26 -47.19 -6.35
N TRP A 156 -9.00 -45.89 -6.48
CA TRP A 156 -9.85 -44.93 -7.17
C TRP A 156 -11.24 -44.70 -6.53
N ALA A 157 -11.49 -45.23 -5.33
CA ALA A 157 -12.75 -45.03 -4.61
C ALA A 157 -12.63 -43.82 -3.70
N VAL A 158 -13.31 -42.71 -4.00
CA VAL A 158 -13.21 -41.43 -3.26
C VAL A 158 -13.53 -41.61 -1.78
N ASN A 159 -14.47 -42.49 -1.42
CA ASN A 159 -14.78 -42.74 -0.01
C ASN A 159 -13.66 -43.48 0.74
N LYS A 160 -12.64 -43.96 0.03
CA LYS A 160 -11.40 -44.56 0.58
C LYS A 160 -10.15 -43.69 0.30
N ALA A 161 -10.33 -42.48 -0.21
CA ALA A 161 -9.24 -41.57 -0.51
C ALA A 161 -8.41 -41.27 0.74
N THR A 162 -7.10 -41.18 0.61
CA THR A 162 -6.21 -40.82 1.72
C THR A 162 -6.31 -39.33 1.98
N ALA A 163 -6.76 -38.96 3.18
CA ALA A 163 -6.85 -37.57 3.59
C ALA A 163 -5.46 -36.92 3.67
N MET A 164 -5.36 -35.67 3.23
CA MET A 164 -4.16 -34.86 3.33
C MET A 164 -4.29 -33.84 4.46
N VAL A 165 -3.18 -33.43 5.01
CA VAL A 165 -3.10 -32.38 6.04
C VAL A 165 -2.40 -31.15 5.46
N GLU A 166 -2.87 -29.98 5.82
CA GLU A 166 -2.21 -28.72 5.48
C GLU A 166 -1.13 -28.43 6.52
N HIS A 167 0.13 -28.45 6.12
CA HIS A 167 1.26 -28.24 7.03
C HIS A 167 1.92 -26.86 6.88
N ALA A 168 1.69 -26.23 5.74
CA ALA A 168 1.97 -24.83 5.48
C ALA A 168 0.79 -24.24 4.69
N HIS A 169 0.62 -22.93 4.67
CA HIS A 169 -0.50 -22.30 3.97
C HIS A 169 -0.60 -22.79 2.52
N ASN A 170 -1.76 -23.37 2.18
CA ASN A 170 -2.07 -23.95 0.86
C ASN A 170 -1.20 -25.14 0.45
N GLU A 171 -0.30 -25.62 1.29
CA GLU A 171 0.56 -26.79 1.03
C GLU A 171 0.08 -27.99 1.85
N TRP A 172 -0.29 -29.04 1.12
CA TRP A 172 -0.92 -30.23 1.65
C TRP A 172 -0.01 -31.43 1.50
N VAL A 173 -0.01 -32.30 2.49
CA VAL A 173 0.81 -33.51 2.49
C VAL A 173 -0.01 -34.76 2.83
N ALA A 174 0.30 -35.86 2.15
CA ALA A 174 -0.16 -37.19 2.52
C ALA A 174 1.06 -38.09 2.73
N SER A 175 1.09 -38.84 3.84
CA SER A 175 2.12 -39.82 4.13
C SER A 175 1.58 -41.23 3.85
N ILE A 176 2.32 -42.04 3.09
CA ILE A 176 1.97 -43.37 2.64
C ILE A 176 3.02 -44.36 3.16
N ASP A 177 2.61 -45.50 3.70
CA ASP A 177 3.52 -46.59 4.02
C ASP A 177 3.91 -47.34 2.72
N ALA A 178 5.13 -47.13 2.25
CA ALA A 178 5.62 -47.79 1.05
C ALA A 178 5.65 -49.34 1.15
N ALA A 179 5.65 -49.89 2.37
CA ALA A 179 5.57 -51.34 2.58
C ALA A 179 4.23 -51.95 2.14
N THR A 180 3.18 -51.15 2.06
CA THR A 180 1.82 -51.55 1.67
C THR A 180 1.57 -51.45 0.17
N LEU A 181 2.52 -50.91 -0.59
CA LEU A 181 2.37 -50.67 -2.02
C LEU A 181 2.70 -51.95 -2.82
N SER A 182 1.81 -52.30 -3.75
CA SER A 182 1.98 -53.42 -4.67
C SER A 182 2.84 -53.08 -5.89
N SER A 183 3.09 -51.81 -6.14
CA SER A 183 3.85 -51.29 -7.29
C SER A 183 4.71 -50.08 -6.86
N ARG A 184 5.87 -49.92 -7.51
CA ARG A 184 6.71 -48.72 -7.38
C ARG A 184 6.23 -47.57 -8.26
N VAL A 185 5.24 -47.81 -9.12
CA VAL A 185 4.59 -46.76 -9.91
C VAL A 185 3.26 -46.42 -9.27
N LEU A 186 3.18 -45.23 -8.72
CA LEU A 186 1.94 -44.66 -8.17
C LEU A 186 1.27 -43.83 -9.25
N GLU A 187 0.01 -44.15 -9.57
CA GLU A 187 -0.88 -43.36 -10.40
C GLU A 187 -2.02 -42.83 -9.54
N PHE A 188 -2.24 -41.54 -9.52
CA PHE A 188 -3.18 -40.88 -8.59
C PHE A 188 -3.72 -39.56 -9.09
N LYS A 189 -4.74 -39.04 -8.42
CA LYS A 189 -5.28 -37.68 -8.53
C LYS A 189 -5.60 -37.10 -7.18
N PHE A 190 -5.66 -35.74 -7.11
CA PHE A 190 -6.17 -35.05 -5.93
C PHE A 190 -7.67 -34.75 -6.09
N VAL A 191 -8.37 -34.74 -4.95
CA VAL A 191 -9.79 -34.43 -4.88
C VAL A 191 -10.05 -33.44 -3.74
N ALA A 192 -10.80 -32.38 -4.03
CA ALA A 192 -11.32 -31.47 -3.03
C ALA A 192 -12.65 -32.00 -2.52
N VAL A 193 -12.75 -32.28 -1.23
CA VAL A 193 -13.93 -32.89 -0.60
C VAL A 193 -14.57 -31.88 0.35
N ASP A 194 -15.87 -31.67 0.25
CA ASP A 194 -16.62 -30.82 1.17
C ASP A 194 -16.65 -31.46 2.57
N LYS A 195 -16.36 -30.68 3.62
CA LYS A 195 -16.31 -31.17 5.00
C LYS A 195 -17.69 -31.47 5.58
N SER A 196 -18.73 -30.79 5.11
CA SER A 196 -20.11 -30.94 5.56
C SER A 196 -20.86 -32.02 4.78
N ASP A 197 -20.49 -32.25 3.52
CA ASP A 197 -21.11 -33.22 2.64
C ASP A 197 -20.03 -33.94 1.80
N THR A 198 -19.54 -35.06 2.31
CA THR A 198 -18.44 -35.83 1.68
C THR A 198 -18.81 -36.44 0.33
N THR A 199 -20.08 -36.34 -0.11
CA THR A 199 -20.49 -36.74 -1.47
C THR A 199 -20.17 -35.66 -2.51
N LYS A 200 -19.99 -34.41 -2.07
CA LYS A 200 -19.56 -33.30 -2.93
C LYS A 200 -18.04 -33.31 -3.09
N VAL A 201 -17.63 -33.74 -4.26
CA VAL A 201 -16.21 -33.91 -4.61
C VAL A 201 -15.91 -33.20 -5.91
N VAL A 202 -14.84 -32.40 -5.92
CA VAL A 202 -14.29 -31.79 -7.13
C VAL A 202 -12.95 -32.45 -7.41
N TRP A 203 -12.80 -33.01 -8.61
CA TRP A 203 -11.56 -33.64 -9.06
C TRP A 203 -10.61 -32.56 -9.58
N GLU A 204 -9.31 -32.77 -9.35
CA GLU A 204 -8.32 -31.88 -10.00
C GLU A 204 -8.42 -31.99 -11.52
N GLU A 205 -8.08 -30.90 -12.21
CA GLU A 205 -8.02 -30.82 -13.66
C GLU A 205 -6.84 -31.60 -14.24
N GLY A 206 -6.91 -31.90 -15.53
CA GLY A 206 -5.83 -32.55 -16.29
C GLY A 206 -5.78 -34.08 -16.14
N ASN A 207 -4.65 -34.68 -16.48
CA ASN A 207 -4.43 -36.13 -16.46
C ASN A 207 -4.12 -36.66 -15.06
N ASN A 208 -4.16 -37.99 -14.89
CA ASN A 208 -3.65 -38.63 -13.69
C ASN A 208 -2.16 -38.33 -13.51
N ARG A 209 -1.75 -38.17 -12.26
CA ARG A 209 -0.34 -37.99 -11.89
C ARG A 209 0.36 -39.32 -11.72
N THR A 210 1.64 -39.35 -12.04
CA THR A 210 2.46 -40.57 -11.91
C THR A 210 3.78 -40.24 -11.23
N VAL A 211 4.12 -41.06 -10.23
CA VAL A 211 5.41 -41.00 -9.53
C VAL A 211 6.03 -42.38 -9.48
N VAL A 212 7.33 -42.45 -9.76
CA VAL A 212 8.12 -43.70 -9.67
C VAL A 212 8.98 -43.65 -8.41
N LEU A 213 8.77 -44.63 -7.53
CA LEU A 213 9.45 -44.67 -6.25
C LEU A 213 10.88 -45.27 -6.38
N PRO A 214 11.89 -44.70 -5.68
CA PRO A 214 13.21 -45.30 -5.56
C PRO A 214 13.15 -46.51 -4.63
N GLU A 215 14.25 -47.27 -4.56
CA GLU A 215 14.40 -48.27 -3.49
C GLU A 215 14.63 -47.61 -2.15
N LEU A 216 13.76 -47.90 -1.19
CA LEU A 216 13.82 -47.39 0.19
C LEU A 216 14.39 -48.43 1.13
N LYS A 217 15.21 -48.03 2.09
CA LYS A 217 15.64 -48.85 3.24
C LYS A 217 14.74 -48.51 4.43
N LYS A 218 14.68 -49.43 5.38
CA LYS A 218 13.92 -49.19 6.60
C LYS A 218 14.44 -47.97 7.34
N GLY A 219 13.56 -47.02 7.65
CA GLY A 219 13.86 -45.74 8.22
C GLY A 219 14.05 -44.60 7.21
N ASP A 220 14.09 -44.89 5.89
CA ASP A 220 14.18 -43.88 4.87
C ASP A 220 12.80 -43.25 4.54
N ALA A 221 12.82 -42.01 4.10
CA ALA A 221 11.65 -41.28 3.56
C ALA A 221 11.98 -40.61 2.23
N VAL A 222 10.99 -40.58 1.35
CA VAL A 222 11.04 -39.81 0.12
C VAL A 222 9.86 -38.85 0.09
N VAL A 223 10.14 -37.61 -0.25
CA VAL A 223 9.15 -36.53 -0.36
C VAL A 223 9.10 -36.10 -1.81
N TYR A 224 7.94 -36.20 -2.43
CA TYR A 224 7.68 -35.67 -3.77
C TYR A 224 6.88 -34.36 -3.64
N GLU A 225 7.48 -33.24 -3.97
CA GLU A 225 6.78 -32.00 -4.18
C GLU A 225 6.23 -31.97 -5.61
N LEU A 226 4.92 -31.80 -5.70
CA LEU A 226 4.18 -31.89 -6.96
C LEU A 226 3.70 -30.49 -7.38
N ASN A 227 3.60 -30.27 -8.67
CA ASN A 227 3.02 -29.05 -9.23
C ASN A 227 1.60 -28.81 -8.66
N GLU A 228 1.21 -27.55 -8.55
CA GLU A 228 -0.09 -27.13 -8.04
C GLU A 228 -1.25 -27.96 -8.59
N ALA A 229 -2.14 -28.39 -7.71
CA ALA A 229 -3.40 -29.03 -8.09
C ALA A 229 -4.44 -27.94 -8.38
N LYS A 230 -5.03 -27.98 -9.59
CA LYS A 230 -6.05 -27.04 -10.06
C LYS A 230 -7.43 -27.66 -10.02
N PHE A 231 -8.41 -26.89 -9.59
CA PHE A 231 -9.80 -27.30 -9.43
C PHE A 231 -10.73 -26.30 -10.11
N ASP A 232 -11.80 -26.77 -10.72
CA ASP A 232 -12.88 -25.92 -11.22
C ASP A 232 -13.75 -25.44 -10.03
N LEU A 233 -13.28 -24.40 -9.39
CA LEU A 233 -13.92 -23.72 -8.26
C LEU A 233 -14.15 -22.25 -8.60
N PRO A 234 -15.23 -21.63 -8.06
CA PRO A 234 -15.54 -20.23 -8.31
C PRO A 234 -14.41 -19.30 -7.92
N ASP A 235 -14.20 -18.26 -8.72
CA ASP A 235 -13.25 -17.19 -8.42
C ASP A 235 -13.57 -16.50 -7.09
N TRP A 236 -12.54 -16.22 -6.33
CA TRP A 236 -12.66 -15.49 -5.07
C TRP A 236 -12.95 -14.01 -5.33
N ARG A 237 -14.13 -13.55 -4.92
CA ARG A 237 -14.53 -12.14 -5.04
C ARG A 237 -15.19 -11.67 -3.76
N VAL A 238 -14.83 -10.48 -3.27
CA VAL A 238 -15.38 -9.90 -2.06
C VAL A 238 -15.89 -8.48 -2.28
N ALA A 239 -16.85 -8.08 -1.47
CA ALA A 239 -17.30 -6.70 -1.33
C ALA A 239 -16.84 -6.14 0.02
N GLY A 240 -16.62 -4.83 0.07
CA GLY A 240 -16.19 -4.16 1.30
C GLY A 240 -16.53 -2.68 1.34
N THR A 241 -16.29 -2.10 2.50
CA THR A 241 -16.50 -0.67 2.77
C THR A 241 -15.17 0.03 2.96
N VAL A 242 -15.09 1.27 2.48
CA VAL A 242 -13.97 2.20 2.72
C VAL A 242 -14.46 3.29 3.66
N ILE A 243 -13.78 3.45 4.80
CA ILE A 243 -14.03 4.53 5.75
C ILE A 243 -12.78 4.81 6.58
N PRO A 244 -12.35 6.09 6.74
CA PRO A 244 -11.26 6.42 7.64
C PRO A 244 -11.59 6.04 9.09
N VAL A 245 -10.60 5.58 9.87
CA VAL A 245 -10.80 5.30 11.31
C VAL A 245 -11.30 6.53 12.03
N PHE A 246 -10.73 7.71 11.76
CA PHE A 246 -11.16 8.96 12.41
C PHE A 246 -12.63 9.32 12.16
N SER A 247 -13.21 8.86 11.05
CA SER A 247 -14.61 9.13 10.68
C SER A 247 -15.64 8.25 11.40
N LEU A 248 -15.20 7.16 12.03
CA LEU A 248 -16.09 6.25 12.77
C LEU A 248 -16.75 6.96 13.95
N ARG A 249 -17.97 6.51 14.29
CA ARG A 249 -18.74 7.05 15.41
C ARG A 249 -19.51 5.95 16.11
N SER A 250 -19.24 5.80 17.42
CA SER A 250 -20.07 5.03 18.34
C SER A 250 -20.54 5.93 19.48
N GLU A 251 -21.37 5.42 20.36
CA GLU A 251 -21.79 6.14 21.58
C GLU A 251 -20.59 6.44 22.50
N GLY A 252 -19.59 5.56 22.47
CA GLY A 252 -18.41 5.68 23.31
C GLY A 252 -17.23 6.41 22.68
N SER A 253 -17.30 6.81 21.41
CA SER A 253 -16.25 7.56 20.74
C SER A 253 -15.97 8.89 21.46
N PHE A 254 -14.72 9.36 21.42
CA PHE A 254 -14.30 10.60 22.04
C PHE A 254 -14.26 11.79 21.04
N GLY A 255 -15.30 11.95 20.22
CA GLY A 255 -15.37 12.97 19.18
C GLY A 255 -14.60 12.62 17.90
N VAL A 256 -13.95 11.47 17.86
CA VAL A 256 -13.20 10.90 16.73
C VAL A 256 -13.30 9.39 16.82
N GLY A 257 -13.28 8.68 15.69
CA GLY A 257 -13.23 7.22 15.67
C GLY A 257 -11.91 6.68 16.21
N ASP A 258 -11.94 5.52 16.81
CA ASP A 258 -10.80 4.85 17.44
C ASP A 258 -10.72 3.35 17.12
N PHE A 259 -9.72 2.64 17.65
CA PHE A 259 -9.54 1.21 17.39
C PHE A 259 -10.59 0.31 18.05
N GLY A 260 -11.35 0.80 19.03
CA GLY A 260 -12.54 0.13 19.54
C GLY A 260 -13.71 0.23 18.57
N ASP A 261 -13.96 1.43 18.04
CA ASP A 261 -14.97 1.66 17.00
C ASP A 261 -14.69 0.85 15.73
N LEU A 262 -13.41 0.61 15.42
CA LEU A 262 -13.02 -0.25 14.29
C LEU A 262 -13.55 -1.69 14.45
N LYS A 263 -13.56 -2.24 15.68
CA LYS A 263 -14.15 -3.57 15.96
C LYS A 263 -15.66 -3.57 15.76
N GLU A 264 -16.34 -2.53 16.22
CA GLU A 264 -17.78 -2.39 16.01
C GLU A 264 -18.14 -2.29 14.52
N MET A 265 -17.31 -1.57 13.74
CA MET A 265 -17.47 -1.46 12.29
C MET A 265 -17.25 -2.80 11.57
N VAL A 266 -16.33 -3.63 12.05
CA VAL A 266 -16.14 -5.01 11.55
C VAL A 266 -17.43 -5.83 11.73
N ASP A 267 -18.13 -5.71 12.84
CA ASP A 267 -19.39 -6.41 13.06
C ASP A 267 -20.49 -5.98 12.06
N TRP A 268 -20.57 -4.69 11.74
CA TRP A 268 -21.48 -4.21 10.71
C TRP A 268 -21.12 -4.75 9.32
N VAL A 269 -19.84 -4.73 8.95
CA VAL A 269 -19.34 -5.31 7.69
C VAL A 269 -19.77 -6.77 7.55
N VAL A 270 -19.60 -7.57 8.60
CA VAL A 270 -20.05 -8.98 8.62
C VAL A 270 -21.56 -9.10 8.47
N SER A 271 -22.34 -8.28 9.20
CA SER A 271 -23.79 -8.34 9.21
C SER A 271 -24.45 -8.07 7.85
N THR A 272 -23.73 -7.34 6.99
CA THR A 272 -24.17 -6.99 5.63
C THR A 272 -23.59 -7.91 4.55
N GLY A 273 -22.90 -9.00 4.92
CA GLY A 273 -22.33 -9.96 3.99
C GLY A 273 -21.02 -9.53 3.33
N GLN A 274 -20.45 -8.40 3.76
CA GLN A 274 -19.15 -7.93 3.33
C GLN A 274 -18.01 -8.72 3.98
N ARG A 275 -16.81 -8.67 3.38
CA ARG A 275 -15.61 -9.38 3.86
C ARG A 275 -14.36 -8.51 3.88
N ALA A 276 -14.46 -7.22 3.59
CA ALA A 276 -13.33 -6.31 3.62
C ALA A 276 -13.71 -4.94 4.21
N LEU A 277 -12.79 -4.37 4.97
CA LEU A 277 -12.89 -3.01 5.52
C LEU A 277 -11.58 -2.29 5.24
N GLN A 278 -11.64 -1.24 4.43
CA GLN A 278 -10.48 -0.41 4.11
C GLN A 278 -10.49 0.86 4.92
N VAL A 279 -9.34 1.21 5.48
CA VAL A 279 -9.12 2.45 6.21
C VAL A 279 -8.07 3.31 5.50
N LEU A 280 -8.00 4.59 5.84
CA LEU A 280 -6.92 5.50 5.45
C LEU A 280 -5.72 5.36 6.41
N PRO A 281 -4.56 6.02 6.13
CA PRO A 281 -3.38 5.90 6.97
C PRO A 281 -3.66 6.19 8.44
N ILE A 282 -3.05 5.38 9.32
CA ILE A 282 -3.26 5.43 10.77
C ILE A 282 -2.02 5.90 11.55
N ASN A 283 -0.97 6.29 10.83
CA ASN A 283 0.27 6.74 11.44
C ASN A 283 0.15 8.15 12.04
N ASP A 284 1.06 8.46 12.96
CA ASP A 284 1.10 9.76 13.67
C ASP A 284 1.47 10.90 12.71
N THR A 285 0.66 11.96 12.70
CA THR A 285 0.83 13.17 11.87
C THR A 285 1.03 14.44 12.70
N THR A 286 1.27 14.33 14.00
CA THR A 286 1.34 15.46 14.92
C THR A 286 2.61 16.29 14.74
N ILE A 287 2.54 17.32 13.88
CA ILE A 287 3.61 18.28 13.58
C ILE A 287 3.38 19.58 14.38
N THR A 288 2.21 20.21 14.18
CA THR A 288 1.86 21.53 14.73
C THR A 288 0.93 21.46 15.93
N ASN A 289 0.34 20.30 16.18
CA ASN A 289 -0.76 20.08 17.13
C ASN A 289 -2.01 20.94 16.84
N THR A 290 -2.19 21.35 15.59
CA THR A 290 -3.36 22.05 15.08
C THR A 290 -4.12 21.19 14.08
N TRP A 291 -5.26 21.66 13.60
CA TRP A 291 -6.08 20.97 12.59
C TRP A 291 -5.34 20.73 11.27
N LEU A 292 -4.22 21.42 11.00
CA LEU A 292 -3.35 21.14 9.84
C LEU A 292 -2.75 19.72 9.88
N ASP A 293 -2.63 19.13 11.05
CA ASP A 293 -2.15 17.76 11.26
C ASP A 293 -3.24 16.70 10.98
N SER A 294 -4.47 17.13 10.64
CA SER A 294 -5.57 16.22 10.29
C SER A 294 -5.35 15.45 8.98
N TYR A 295 -4.38 15.84 8.17
CA TYR A 295 -4.01 15.22 6.90
C TYR A 295 -3.28 13.89 7.13
N PRO A 296 -3.91 12.71 6.85
CA PRO A 296 -3.39 11.42 7.26
C PRO A 296 -2.16 10.95 6.48
N TYR A 297 -1.86 11.55 5.33
CA TYR A 297 -0.73 11.17 4.49
C TYR A 297 0.59 11.87 4.85
N LYS A 298 0.58 12.82 5.79
CA LYS A 298 1.77 13.55 6.24
C LYS A 298 2.26 13.07 7.59
N SER A 299 2.63 11.78 7.68
CA SER A 299 3.08 11.18 8.93
C SER A 299 4.47 11.68 9.34
N ILE A 300 4.65 11.84 10.65
CA ILE A 300 5.95 12.10 11.28
C ILE A 300 6.75 10.82 11.51
N SER A 301 6.10 9.66 11.45
CA SER A 301 6.75 8.35 11.52
C SER A 301 5.97 7.32 10.70
N ILE A 302 6.69 6.46 10.00
CA ILE A 302 6.11 5.32 9.26
C ILE A 302 5.72 4.14 10.15
N TYR A 303 6.09 4.18 11.42
CA TYR A 303 5.86 3.11 12.39
C TYR A 303 4.85 3.47 13.48
N ALA A 304 4.94 4.69 14.01
CA ALA A 304 4.13 5.14 15.14
C ALA A 304 2.67 5.35 14.73
N LEU A 305 1.75 4.92 15.58
CA LEU A 305 0.32 5.12 15.42
C LEU A 305 -0.11 6.46 16.00
N HIS A 306 -1.12 7.09 15.38
CA HIS A 306 -1.60 8.40 15.83
C HIS A 306 -2.31 8.29 17.19
N PRO A 307 -1.92 9.10 18.20
CA PRO A 307 -2.49 9.03 19.54
C PRO A 307 -4.01 9.23 19.62
N MET A 308 -4.61 9.91 18.65
CA MET A 308 -6.06 10.11 18.62
C MET A 308 -6.87 8.82 18.47
N PHE A 309 -6.25 7.73 17.97
CA PHE A 309 -6.93 6.45 17.77
C PHE A 309 -7.00 5.57 19.01
N VAL A 310 -6.46 6.03 20.16
CA VAL A 310 -6.61 5.31 21.42
C VAL A 310 -8.08 5.21 21.80
N ASP A 311 -8.55 4.02 22.08
CA ASP A 311 -9.84 3.77 22.72
C ASP A 311 -9.68 3.86 24.25
N ILE A 312 -10.14 4.96 24.81
CA ILE A 312 -10.06 5.22 26.27
C ILE A 312 -10.90 4.23 27.07
N ARG A 313 -11.99 3.68 26.50
CA ARG A 313 -12.86 2.70 27.17
C ARG A 313 -12.13 1.39 27.55
N GLN A 314 -11.05 1.05 26.82
CA GLN A 314 -10.23 -0.13 27.07
C GLN A 314 -9.12 0.11 28.09
N LEU A 315 -8.99 1.31 28.63
CA LEU A 315 -7.97 1.70 29.58
C LEU A 315 -8.52 1.68 31.03
N PRO A 316 -7.64 1.56 32.04
CA PRO A 316 -8.02 1.79 33.42
C PRO A 316 -8.66 3.18 33.60
N GLN A 317 -9.66 3.26 34.48
CA GLN A 317 -10.25 4.54 34.83
C GLN A 317 -9.29 5.38 35.70
N LEU A 318 -9.38 6.70 35.59
CA LEU A 318 -8.65 7.57 36.49
C LEU A 318 -9.19 7.44 37.92
N GLU A 319 -8.30 7.31 38.91
CA GLU A 319 -8.65 7.22 40.33
C GLU A 319 -9.25 8.53 40.83
N ASP A 320 -8.80 9.66 40.31
CA ASP A 320 -9.38 10.97 40.55
C ASP A 320 -10.78 11.07 39.93
N LYS A 321 -11.80 11.01 40.77
CA LYS A 321 -13.20 11.02 40.36
C LYS A 321 -13.65 12.35 39.70
N GLU A 322 -13.03 13.49 40.04
CA GLU A 322 -13.33 14.76 39.42
C GLU A 322 -12.77 14.80 38.00
N ARG A 323 -11.55 14.33 37.83
CA ARG A 323 -10.93 14.20 36.51
C ARG A 323 -11.68 13.20 35.63
N ALA A 324 -12.06 12.05 36.16
CA ALA A 324 -12.86 11.07 35.45
C ALA A 324 -14.20 11.65 34.95
N ARG A 325 -14.91 12.44 35.85
CA ARG A 325 -16.15 13.14 35.44
C ARG A 325 -15.89 14.22 34.38
N TYR A 326 -14.79 14.95 34.49
CA TYR A 326 -14.42 15.96 33.51
C TYR A 326 -14.25 15.33 32.13
N TYR A 327 -13.49 14.25 32.00
CA TYR A 327 -13.31 13.58 30.70
C TYR A 327 -14.58 12.93 30.18
N ALA A 328 -15.45 12.40 31.06
CA ALA A 328 -16.75 11.88 30.63
C ALA A 328 -17.66 12.96 30.06
N ALA A 329 -17.70 14.15 30.68
CA ALA A 329 -18.46 15.28 30.17
C ALA A 329 -17.90 15.80 28.85
N LEU A 330 -16.58 15.89 28.74
CA LEU A 330 -15.88 16.32 27.52
C LEU A 330 -16.06 15.30 26.37
N GLN A 331 -16.04 14.01 26.67
CA GLN A 331 -16.35 12.95 25.71
C GLN A 331 -17.76 13.14 25.13
N HIS A 332 -18.75 13.35 25.99
CA HIS A 332 -20.12 13.55 25.54
C HIS A 332 -20.27 14.80 24.68
N GLU A 333 -19.64 15.91 25.08
CA GLU A 333 -19.65 17.17 24.35
C GLU A 333 -19.03 17.02 22.94
N LEU A 334 -17.81 16.48 22.89
CA LEU A 334 -17.09 16.29 21.60
C LEU A 334 -17.76 15.25 20.70
N ASN A 335 -18.34 14.19 21.30
CA ASN A 335 -19.04 13.17 20.52
C ASN A 335 -20.35 13.66 19.91
N ALA A 336 -20.96 14.68 20.47
CA ALA A 336 -22.17 15.33 19.92
C ALA A 336 -21.90 16.18 18.68
N LEU A 337 -20.65 16.57 18.44
CA LEU A 337 -20.28 17.41 17.29
C LEU A 337 -20.52 16.66 15.96
N PRO A 338 -21.04 17.35 14.92
CA PRO A 338 -21.29 16.73 13.61
C PRO A 338 -20.00 16.39 12.86
N GLN A 339 -18.91 17.10 13.14
CA GLN A 339 -17.58 16.94 12.53
C GLN A 339 -16.53 16.86 13.64
N ILE A 340 -15.30 16.45 13.26
CA ILE A 340 -14.19 16.33 14.19
C ILE A 340 -13.65 17.72 14.54
N ASP A 341 -13.56 18.00 15.83
CA ASP A 341 -12.75 19.10 16.36
C ASP A 341 -11.36 18.53 16.72
N TYR A 342 -10.47 18.55 15.73
CA TYR A 342 -9.18 17.85 15.81
C TYR A 342 -8.34 18.32 17.02
N GLU A 343 -8.27 19.62 17.25
CA GLU A 343 -7.43 20.18 18.32
C GLU A 343 -7.95 19.79 19.70
N ARG A 344 -9.25 19.94 19.93
CA ARG A 344 -9.87 19.60 21.23
C ARG A 344 -9.81 18.11 21.52
N VAL A 345 -10.06 17.28 20.52
CA VAL A 345 -9.97 15.81 20.65
C VAL A 345 -8.55 15.38 21.02
N ASN A 346 -7.55 15.87 20.31
CA ASN A 346 -6.15 15.53 20.57
C ASN A 346 -5.67 16.02 21.93
N ALA A 347 -6.02 17.25 22.30
CA ALA A 347 -5.71 17.81 23.62
C ALA A 347 -6.34 16.97 24.75
N ALA A 348 -7.61 16.58 24.60
CA ALA A 348 -8.33 15.79 25.59
C ALA A 348 -7.75 14.38 25.76
N LYS A 349 -7.57 13.65 24.65
CA LYS A 349 -7.01 12.28 24.71
C LYS A 349 -5.57 12.28 25.24
N ARG A 350 -4.73 13.21 24.79
CA ARG A 350 -3.37 13.36 25.31
C ARG A 350 -3.35 13.72 26.80
N GLY A 351 -4.24 14.59 27.25
CA GLY A 351 -4.41 14.93 28.67
C GLY A 351 -4.77 13.69 29.49
N TYR A 352 -5.77 12.92 29.07
CA TYR A 352 -6.17 11.67 29.72
C TYR A 352 -5.01 10.68 29.82
N LEU A 353 -4.30 10.46 28.70
CA LEU A 353 -3.16 9.56 28.65
C LEU A 353 -2.00 9.99 29.56
N ARG A 354 -1.77 11.31 29.73
CA ARG A 354 -0.77 11.84 30.66
C ARG A 354 -1.14 11.54 32.10
N GLU A 355 -2.38 11.81 32.50
CA GLU A 355 -2.86 11.53 33.86
C GLU A 355 -2.84 10.01 34.13
N LEU A 356 -3.23 9.20 33.18
CA LEU A 356 -3.14 7.75 33.33
C LEU A 356 -1.68 7.25 33.41
N PHE A 357 -0.77 7.86 32.67
CA PHE A 357 0.65 7.55 32.75
C PHE A 357 1.24 7.89 34.12
N GLU A 358 0.86 9.01 34.69
CA GLU A 358 1.27 9.38 36.06
C GLU A 358 0.72 8.38 37.11
N GLN A 359 -0.52 7.95 36.94
CA GLN A 359 -1.18 6.98 37.83
C GLN A 359 -0.62 5.55 37.69
N ASP A 360 -0.63 4.99 36.50
CA ASP A 360 -0.39 3.57 36.25
C ASP A 360 0.79 3.26 35.31
N GLY A 361 1.41 4.27 34.72
CA GLY A 361 2.45 4.09 33.71
C GLY A 361 3.61 3.22 34.17
N ALA A 362 4.12 3.47 35.36
CA ALA A 362 5.21 2.68 35.93
C ALA A 362 4.84 1.20 36.15
N LYS A 363 3.59 0.92 36.49
CA LYS A 363 3.08 -0.46 36.69
C LYS A 363 2.94 -1.16 35.33
N MET A 364 2.35 -0.50 34.34
CA MET A 364 2.13 -1.05 33.00
C MET A 364 3.47 -1.34 32.30
N MET A 365 4.46 -0.44 32.41
CA MET A 365 5.78 -0.60 31.82
C MET A 365 6.67 -1.68 32.47
N ARG A 366 6.30 -2.20 33.64
CA ARG A 366 6.96 -3.35 34.27
C ARG A 366 6.45 -4.69 33.75
N THR A 367 5.33 -4.73 33.06
CA THR A 367 4.74 -5.96 32.52
C THR A 367 5.64 -6.65 31.52
N LYS A 368 5.53 -7.98 31.40
CA LYS A 368 6.23 -8.75 30.36
C LYS A 368 5.81 -8.29 28.95
N ALA A 369 4.51 -8.00 28.76
CA ALA A 369 3.98 -7.53 27.49
C ALA A 369 4.65 -6.23 27.04
N PHE A 370 4.76 -5.23 27.92
CA PHE A 370 5.47 -4.00 27.59
C PHE A 370 6.95 -4.24 27.27
N LYS A 371 7.65 -5.05 28.06
CA LYS A 371 9.07 -5.35 27.82
C LYS A 371 9.28 -6.00 26.46
N THR A 372 8.45 -7.01 26.13
CA THR A 372 8.50 -7.65 24.81
C THR A 372 8.21 -6.64 23.68
N PHE A 373 7.20 -5.78 23.85
CA PHE A 373 6.90 -4.70 22.89
C PHE A 373 8.09 -3.78 22.72
N PHE A 374 8.67 -3.29 23.82
CA PHE A 374 9.80 -2.37 23.79
C PHE A 374 11.03 -2.99 23.09
N ASP A 375 11.40 -4.22 23.49
CA ASP A 375 12.56 -4.92 22.93
C ASP A 375 12.43 -5.14 21.41
N ASN A 376 11.21 -5.46 20.94
CA ASN A 376 10.92 -5.70 19.52
C ASN A 376 10.80 -4.41 18.70
N ASN A 377 10.62 -3.25 19.32
CA ASN A 377 10.32 -2.00 18.63
C ASN A 377 11.29 -0.85 18.93
N LYS A 378 12.26 -1.02 19.85
CA LYS A 378 13.16 0.05 20.31
C LYS A 378 13.91 0.78 19.19
N ASP A 379 14.18 0.11 18.08
CA ASP A 379 14.93 0.70 16.96
C ASP A 379 14.23 1.90 16.34
N TRP A 380 12.90 1.88 16.25
CA TRP A 380 12.09 3.00 15.77
C TRP A 380 11.42 3.79 16.90
N LEU A 381 11.06 3.10 17.99
CA LEU A 381 10.30 3.67 19.10
C LEU A 381 11.11 4.71 19.89
N VAL A 382 12.41 4.45 20.10
CA VAL A 382 13.29 5.37 20.82
C VAL A 382 13.47 6.69 20.06
N PRO A 383 13.87 6.71 18.78
CA PRO A 383 13.96 7.96 18.02
C PRO A 383 12.61 8.67 17.86
N TYR A 384 11.51 7.94 17.70
CA TYR A 384 10.17 8.56 17.67
C TYR A 384 9.86 9.29 18.98
N ALA A 385 10.10 8.65 20.12
CA ALA A 385 9.83 9.26 21.43
C ALA A 385 10.75 10.46 21.71
N ALA A 386 12.01 10.38 21.30
CA ALA A 386 12.95 11.49 21.33
C ALA A 386 12.47 12.68 20.48
N PHE A 387 12.08 12.42 19.24
CA PHE A 387 11.53 13.44 18.34
C PHE A 387 10.30 14.13 18.95
N CYS A 388 9.35 13.37 19.47
CA CYS A 388 8.16 13.93 20.12
C CYS A 388 8.52 14.78 21.34
N HIS A 389 9.50 14.36 22.13
CA HIS A 389 10.00 15.11 23.26
C HIS A 389 10.62 16.46 22.83
N TYR A 390 11.49 16.46 21.84
CA TYR A 390 12.15 17.68 21.35
C TYR A 390 11.19 18.61 20.62
N ARG A 391 10.28 18.06 19.79
CA ARG A 391 9.18 18.83 19.19
C ARG A 391 8.38 19.59 20.25
N ASP A 392 7.99 18.91 21.32
CA ASP A 392 7.20 19.51 22.41
C ASP A 392 8.05 20.49 23.23
N LEU A 393 9.33 20.20 23.46
CA LEU A 393 10.26 21.07 24.20
C LEU A 393 10.55 22.38 23.47
N TYR A 394 10.79 22.31 22.16
CA TYR A 394 11.14 23.48 21.34
C TYR A 394 9.94 24.13 20.66
N GLY A 395 8.75 23.52 20.74
CA GLY A 395 7.51 24.05 20.17
C GLY A 395 7.44 23.99 18.63
N THR A 396 8.30 23.22 18.00
CA THR A 396 8.33 23.01 16.54
C THR A 396 8.83 21.62 16.19
N ALA A 397 8.27 21.02 15.14
CA ALA A 397 8.75 19.76 14.57
C ALA A 397 9.91 19.96 13.56
N THR A 398 10.17 21.20 13.13
CA THR A 398 11.26 21.52 12.20
C THR A 398 12.60 21.39 12.93
N PHE A 399 13.17 20.19 12.89
CA PHE A 399 14.39 19.88 13.63
C PHE A 399 15.62 20.71 13.19
N GLY A 400 15.58 21.29 11.99
CA GLY A 400 16.58 22.25 11.54
C GLY A 400 16.58 23.59 12.33
N ASP A 401 15.45 23.93 12.97
CA ASP A 401 15.28 25.15 13.78
C ASP A 401 15.53 24.91 15.29
N TRP A 402 15.77 23.66 15.70
CA TRP A 402 16.05 23.35 17.10
C TRP A 402 17.40 23.96 17.53
N PRO A 403 17.53 24.46 18.77
CA PRO A 403 18.83 24.97 19.25
C PRO A 403 19.93 23.90 19.30
N ASP A 404 19.53 22.67 19.62
CA ASP A 404 20.35 21.46 19.71
C ASP A 404 19.62 20.28 19.05
N HIS A 405 20.27 19.13 18.94
CA HIS A 405 19.65 17.87 18.45
C HIS A 405 19.23 17.90 16.96
N HIS A 406 19.95 18.64 16.11
CA HIS A 406 19.74 18.62 14.66
C HIS A 406 19.92 17.22 14.04
N THR A 407 20.68 16.35 14.72
CA THR A 407 20.88 14.94 14.42
C THR A 407 20.67 14.12 15.68
N PHE A 408 20.26 12.86 15.53
CA PHE A 408 20.06 11.94 16.65
C PHE A 408 21.35 11.14 16.93
N ASP A 409 21.91 11.30 18.13
CA ASP A 409 23.18 10.68 18.55
C ASP A 409 22.94 9.26 19.09
N GLU A 410 23.87 8.33 18.82
CA GLU A 410 23.77 6.95 19.30
C GLU A 410 23.89 6.85 20.82
N SER A 411 24.71 7.70 21.46
CA SER A 411 24.81 7.75 22.92
C SER A 411 23.51 8.21 23.58
N GLU A 412 22.81 9.14 22.94
CA GLU A 412 21.48 9.60 23.36
C GLU A 412 20.44 8.50 23.19
N ARG A 413 20.47 7.76 22.06
CA ARG A 413 19.65 6.59 21.81
C ARG A 413 19.81 5.54 22.93
N GLU A 414 21.06 5.20 23.28
CA GLU A 414 21.35 4.25 24.35
C GLU A 414 20.85 4.74 25.72
N ALA A 415 21.04 6.02 26.03
CA ALA A 415 20.57 6.61 27.28
C ALA A 415 19.03 6.58 27.37
N MET A 416 18.32 6.93 26.30
CA MET A 416 16.85 6.91 26.22
C MET A 416 16.28 5.49 26.21
N ALA A 417 17.04 4.50 25.75
CA ALA A 417 16.64 3.09 25.80
C ALA A 417 16.80 2.44 27.18
N ASN A 418 17.64 3.00 28.06
CA ASN A 418 17.95 2.44 29.34
C ASN A 418 17.00 2.96 30.44
N SER A 419 16.13 2.11 30.95
CA SER A 419 15.11 2.45 31.96
C SER A 419 15.66 3.04 33.29
N ARG A 420 16.99 3.01 33.50
CA ARG A 420 17.63 3.54 34.72
C ARG A 420 18.06 5.00 34.58
N THR A 421 18.07 5.55 33.39
CA THR A 421 18.53 6.93 33.11
C THR A 421 17.44 7.96 33.32
N SER A 422 17.84 9.23 33.44
CA SER A 422 16.95 10.39 33.44
C SER A 422 16.33 10.62 32.05
N GLU A 423 17.12 10.34 30.99
CA GLU A 423 16.76 10.49 29.59
C GLU A 423 15.57 9.58 29.22
N TYR A 424 15.59 8.33 29.64
CA TYR A 424 14.47 7.40 29.48
C TYR A 424 13.16 7.97 30.09
N LYS A 425 13.25 8.56 31.29
CA LYS A 425 12.08 9.12 31.97
C LYS A 425 11.44 10.28 31.22
N LYS A 426 12.24 11.06 30.46
CA LYS A 426 11.75 12.20 29.67
C LYS A 426 10.86 11.73 28.51
N VAL A 427 11.12 10.55 27.95
CA VAL A 427 10.47 10.02 26.76
C VAL A 427 9.51 8.86 27.04
N ALA A 428 9.52 8.32 28.24
CA ALA A 428 8.76 7.13 28.64
C ALA A 428 7.25 7.22 28.37
N PHE A 429 6.68 8.42 28.44
CA PHE A 429 5.28 8.67 28.09
C PHE A 429 4.95 8.22 26.66
N TRP A 430 5.83 8.49 25.70
CA TRP A 430 5.61 8.11 24.31
C TRP A 430 5.75 6.60 24.07
N TYR A 431 6.61 5.92 24.85
CA TYR A 431 6.67 4.44 24.85
C TYR A 431 5.36 3.83 25.34
N PHE A 432 4.82 4.40 26.42
CA PHE A 432 3.54 3.97 27.00
C PHE A 432 2.38 4.16 26.02
N VAL A 433 2.29 5.32 25.35
CA VAL A 433 1.23 5.62 24.38
C VAL A 433 1.29 4.65 23.21
N GLN A 434 2.47 4.43 22.63
CA GLN A 434 2.61 3.54 21.48
C GLN A 434 2.38 2.06 21.83
N PHE A 435 2.71 1.66 23.05
CA PHE A 435 2.39 0.32 23.54
C PHE A 435 0.87 0.08 23.60
N ILE A 436 0.11 1.04 24.10
CA ILE A 436 -1.36 0.96 24.14
C ILE A 436 -1.94 0.87 22.73
N LEU A 437 -1.51 1.75 21.85
CA LEU A 437 -1.96 1.79 20.46
C LEU A 437 -1.67 0.49 19.71
N ASP A 438 -0.44 -0.04 19.83
CA ASP A 438 -0.05 -1.32 19.22
C ASP A 438 -0.94 -2.46 19.70
N GLN A 439 -1.21 -2.55 21.01
CA GLN A 439 -2.11 -3.56 21.58
C GLN A 439 -3.53 -3.45 21.06
N GLN A 440 -4.08 -2.23 21.02
CA GLN A 440 -5.45 -2.01 20.57
C GLN A 440 -5.60 -2.28 19.07
N MET A 441 -4.65 -1.85 18.23
CA MET A 441 -4.72 -2.08 16.80
C MET A 441 -4.50 -3.56 16.44
N ARG A 442 -3.54 -4.26 17.10
CA ARG A 442 -3.41 -5.72 16.94
C ARG A 442 -4.68 -6.45 17.36
N GLY A 443 -5.27 -6.04 18.48
CA GLY A 443 -6.53 -6.62 18.94
C GLY A 443 -7.70 -6.38 17.98
N ALA A 444 -7.72 -5.25 17.26
CA ALA A 444 -8.71 -4.99 16.20
C ALA A 444 -8.45 -5.86 14.96
N HIS A 445 -7.19 -6.02 14.56
CA HIS A 445 -6.79 -6.88 13.45
C HIS A 445 -7.11 -8.36 13.71
N GLU A 446 -6.75 -8.89 14.87
CA GLU A 446 -7.07 -10.27 15.26
C GLU A 446 -8.59 -10.50 15.32
N TYR A 447 -9.34 -9.50 15.81
CA TYR A 447 -10.80 -9.55 15.81
C TYR A 447 -11.38 -9.64 14.40
N ALA A 448 -10.88 -8.82 13.48
CA ALA A 448 -11.29 -8.83 12.08
C ALA A 448 -11.01 -10.20 11.42
N ARG A 449 -9.80 -10.75 11.60
CA ARG A 449 -9.44 -12.10 11.13
C ARG A 449 -10.38 -13.17 11.66
N LYS A 450 -10.66 -13.16 12.97
CA LYS A 450 -11.59 -14.09 13.61
C LYS A 450 -13.00 -13.98 13.03
N LYS A 451 -13.41 -12.80 12.59
CA LYS A 451 -14.72 -12.57 11.94
C LYS A 451 -14.69 -12.84 10.43
N GLY A 452 -13.58 -13.19 9.86
CA GLY A 452 -13.40 -13.41 8.41
C GLY A 452 -13.41 -12.11 7.61
N VAL A 453 -12.94 -11.00 8.18
CA VAL A 453 -12.88 -9.68 7.55
C VAL A 453 -11.43 -9.28 7.31
N ILE A 454 -11.15 -8.91 6.08
CA ILE A 454 -9.86 -8.38 5.64
C ILE A 454 -9.77 -6.91 6.07
N LEU A 455 -8.85 -6.58 6.97
CA LEU A 455 -8.47 -5.18 7.17
C LEU A 455 -7.49 -4.76 6.09
N LYS A 456 -7.87 -3.78 5.28
CA LYS A 456 -7.06 -3.21 4.21
C LYS A 456 -6.56 -1.83 4.64
N GLY A 457 -5.25 -1.70 4.80
CA GLY A 457 -4.58 -0.44 5.14
C GLY A 457 -4.30 0.41 3.91
N ASP A 458 -3.78 1.60 4.16
CA ASP A 458 -3.29 2.53 3.15
C ASP A 458 -1.89 3.00 3.54
N ILE A 459 -0.91 2.84 2.65
CA ILE A 459 0.49 3.15 2.92
C ILE A 459 0.91 4.34 2.05
N PRO A 460 1.05 5.54 2.65
CA PRO A 460 1.43 6.75 1.93
C PRO A 460 2.75 6.60 1.18
N ILE A 461 2.86 7.20 -0.01
CA ILE A 461 4.13 7.30 -0.72
C ILE A 461 5.10 8.23 0.03
N GLY A 462 4.61 9.29 0.64
CA GLY A 462 5.41 10.31 1.30
C GLY A 462 5.61 10.09 2.80
N VAL A 463 6.55 10.85 3.35
CA VAL A 463 6.74 11.07 4.78
C VAL A 463 6.91 12.56 5.03
N SER A 464 6.67 13.04 6.25
CA SER A 464 6.92 14.45 6.56
C SER A 464 8.40 14.78 6.41
N ARG A 465 8.69 15.94 5.82
CA ARG A 465 10.04 16.52 5.81
C ARG A 465 10.54 16.78 7.23
N ASP A 466 9.62 17.21 8.10
CA ASP A 466 9.82 17.45 9.52
C ASP A 466 9.32 16.23 10.32
N GLY A 467 9.92 15.07 10.07
CA GLY A 467 9.56 13.79 10.67
C GLY A 467 10.77 13.00 11.14
N VAL A 468 10.50 11.95 11.91
CA VAL A 468 11.51 11.10 12.55
C VAL A 468 12.47 10.50 11.53
N GLU A 469 11.95 9.93 10.45
CA GLU A 469 12.76 9.22 9.44
C GLU A 469 13.70 10.18 8.72
N ALA A 470 13.24 11.40 8.37
CA ALA A 470 14.07 12.43 7.76
C ALA A 470 15.16 12.93 8.72
N TRP A 471 14.90 12.93 10.03
CA TRP A 471 15.82 13.34 11.07
C TRP A 471 16.90 12.29 11.36
N VAL A 472 16.53 11.01 11.44
CA VAL A 472 17.45 9.93 11.84
C VAL A 472 18.14 9.22 10.67
N GLU A 473 17.50 9.21 9.49
CA GLU A 473 17.98 8.53 8.29
C GLU A 473 17.94 9.43 7.05
N PRO A 474 18.50 10.68 7.12
CA PRO A 474 18.41 11.68 6.03
C PRO A 474 19.00 11.19 4.70
N ARG A 475 19.92 10.20 4.72
CA ARG A 475 20.53 9.61 3.52
C ARG A 475 19.52 9.04 2.53
N TYR A 476 18.37 8.58 3.01
CA TYR A 476 17.32 7.99 2.17
C TYR A 476 16.42 9.02 1.48
N PHE A 477 16.63 10.32 1.75
CA PHE A 477 15.74 11.38 1.28
C PHE A 477 16.49 12.48 0.54
N ASN A 478 15.88 12.99 -0.54
CA ASN A 478 16.29 14.20 -1.23
C ASN A 478 15.56 15.40 -0.60
N LEU A 479 16.20 16.03 0.39
CA LEU A 479 15.60 17.15 1.13
C LEU A 479 15.56 18.46 0.31
N ASN A 480 16.20 18.53 -0.84
CA ASN A 480 16.16 19.65 -1.79
C ASN A 480 15.06 19.50 -2.87
N GLY A 481 14.29 18.42 -2.84
CA GLY A 481 13.18 18.13 -3.72
C GLY A 481 11.86 17.99 -2.96
N GLN A 482 10.74 18.15 -3.66
CA GLN A 482 9.39 17.96 -3.15
C GLN A 482 8.63 17.02 -4.10
N ALA A 483 7.96 16.01 -3.53
CA ALA A 483 7.07 15.17 -4.30
C ALA A 483 5.76 15.89 -4.62
N GLY A 484 5.17 15.58 -5.76
CA GLY A 484 3.89 16.11 -6.18
C GLY A 484 3.31 15.37 -7.38
N ALA A 485 2.39 16.02 -8.06
CA ALA A 485 1.80 15.55 -9.31
C ALA A 485 1.89 16.62 -10.40
N PRO A 486 2.07 16.22 -11.67
CA PRO A 486 2.04 17.15 -12.78
C PRO A 486 0.67 17.83 -12.95
N PRO A 487 0.59 18.95 -13.67
CA PRO A 487 -0.69 19.56 -14.05
C PRO A 487 -1.65 18.56 -14.72
N ASP A 488 -2.89 18.61 -14.30
CA ASP A 488 -3.99 17.80 -14.81
C ASP A 488 -5.33 18.58 -14.83
N ALA A 489 -6.43 17.89 -15.12
CA ALA A 489 -7.76 18.48 -15.13
C ALA A 489 -8.24 19.01 -13.75
N PHE A 490 -7.65 18.51 -12.67
CA PHE A 490 -8.02 18.90 -11.29
C PHE A 490 -7.14 20.04 -10.76
N SER A 491 -5.92 20.19 -11.29
CA SER A 491 -4.97 21.23 -10.86
C SER A 491 -4.13 21.73 -12.04
N ALA A 492 -4.47 22.88 -12.56
CA ALA A 492 -3.77 23.49 -13.72
C ALA A 492 -2.28 23.79 -13.44
N ASN A 493 -1.92 24.06 -12.17
CA ASN A 493 -0.55 24.33 -11.75
C ASN A 493 0.17 23.08 -11.20
N GLY A 494 -0.47 21.88 -11.28
CA GLY A 494 0.00 20.68 -10.61
C GLY A 494 -0.14 20.75 -9.10
N GLN A 495 0.15 19.64 -8.45
CA GLN A 495 0.08 19.52 -6.99
C GLN A 495 1.49 19.46 -6.41
N ASN A 496 1.72 20.18 -5.32
CA ASN A 496 2.93 20.08 -4.51
C ASN A 496 2.56 19.53 -3.13
N TRP A 497 2.94 18.27 -2.87
CA TRP A 497 2.63 17.60 -1.60
C TRP A 497 3.61 17.95 -0.48
N GLY A 498 4.75 18.57 -0.81
CA GLY A 498 5.75 19.04 0.14
C GLY A 498 6.62 17.95 0.77
N PHE A 499 6.43 16.67 0.43
CA PHE A 499 7.22 15.56 0.93
C PHE A 499 8.61 15.55 0.28
N PRO A 500 9.69 15.14 0.99
CA PRO A 500 10.96 14.86 0.33
C PRO A 500 10.81 13.67 -0.62
N THR A 501 11.57 13.66 -1.71
CA THR A 501 11.64 12.50 -2.58
C THR A 501 12.66 11.48 -2.06
N TYR A 502 12.60 10.24 -2.53
CA TYR A 502 13.50 9.18 -2.08
C TYR A 502 14.82 9.16 -2.83
N ASN A 503 15.91 8.98 -2.11
CA ASN A 503 17.21 8.64 -2.68
C ASN A 503 17.27 7.12 -2.93
N TRP A 504 16.75 6.70 -4.09
CA TRP A 504 16.68 5.29 -4.43
C TRP A 504 18.03 4.59 -4.57
N GLU A 505 19.12 5.32 -4.85
CA GLU A 505 20.46 4.74 -4.91
C GLU A 505 20.87 4.21 -3.53
N GLU A 506 20.70 5.01 -2.49
CA GLU A 506 20.97 4.60 -1.10
C GLU A 506 20.01 3.51 -0.62
N MET A 507 18.71 3.62 -0.96
CA MET A 507 17.75 2.59 -0.59
C MET A 507 18.02 1.24 -1.26
N MET A 508 18.41 1.23 -2.52
CA MET A 508 18.73 -0.02 -3.23
C MET A 508 20.08 -0.61 -2.77
N ALA A 509 21.02 0.21 -2.29
CA ALA A 509 22.31 -0.27 -1.81
C ALA A 509 22.21 -1.24 -0.62
N ASP A 510 21.18 -1.09 0.22
CA ASP A 510 20.88 -2.01 1.32
C ASP A 510 19.70 -2.96 1.02
N GLY A 511 19.25 -2.99 -0.23
CA GLY A 511 18.16 -3.84 -0.70
C GLY A 511 16.77 -3.32 -0.32
N CYS A 512 16.58 -2.01 -0.22
CA CYS A 512 15.31 -1.36 0.16
C CYS A 512 14.83 -1.73 1.58
N LEU A 513 15.74 -1.97 2.49
CA LEU A 513 15.45 -2.41 3.86
C LEU A 513 14.48 -1.47 4.60
N TRP A 514 14.57 -0.16 4.33
CA TRP A 514 13.66 0.83 4.91
C TRP A 514 12.18 0.55 4.54
N TRP A 515 11.90 0.27 3.27
CA TRP A 515 10.55 -0.07 2.81
C TRP A 515 10.10 -1.45 3.30
N GLU A 516 11.01 -2.43 3.32
CA GLU A 516 10.73 -3.78 3.83
C GLU A 516 10.30 -3.74 5.31
N LYS A 517 11.02 -2.97 6.15
CA LYS A 517 10.65 -2.74 7.56
C LYS A 517 9.28 -2.06 7.70
N ARG A 518 8.99 -1.07 6.85
CA ARG A 518 7.69 -0.38 6.83
C ARG A 518 6.55 -1.35 6.54
N PHE A 519 6.66 -2.15 5.48
CA PHE A 519 5.64 -3.14 5.14
C PHE A 519 5.51 -4.22 6.23
N SER A 520 6.61 -4.70 6.78
CA SER A 520 6.60 -5.68 7.87
C SER A 520 5.90 -5.16 9.13
N LYS A 521 6.06 -3.88 9.43
CA LYS A 521 5.31 -3.25 10.54
C LYS A 521 3.82 -3.16 10.23
N MET A 522 3.44 -2.76 9.03
CA MET A 522 2.03 -2.66 8.63
C MET A 522 1.35 -4.03 8.54
N ALA A 523 2.07 -5.10 8.20
CA ALA A 523 1.56 -6.47 8.19
C ALA A 523 1.14 -6.98 9.59
N GLN A 524 1.55 -6.30 10.65
CA GLN A 524 1.08 -6.57 12.02
C GLN A 524 -0.36 -6.06 12.25
N TYR A 525 -0.87 -5.19 11.37
CA TYR A 525 -2.15 -4.50 11.51
C TYR A 525 -3.11 -4.76 10.37
N PHE A 526 -2.62 -5.24 9.22
CA PHE A 526 -3.41 -5.38 7.99
C PHE A 526 -3.11 -6.69 7.26
N ASP A 527 -4.08 -7.16 6.48
CA ASP A 527 -3.97 -8.33 5.59
C ASP A 527 -3.94 -7.95 4.11
N ALA A 528 -4.30 -6.74 3.80
CA ALA A 528 -4.19 -6.12 2.48
C ALA A 528 -3.78 -4.66 2.64
N TYR A 529 -3.21 -4.06 1.60
CA TYR A 529 -2.89 -2.64 1.61
C TYR A 529 -2.99 -2.01 0.23
N ARG A 530 -3.29 -0.73 0.22
CA ARG A 530 -3.15 0.14 -0.94
C ARG A 530 -1.76 0.76 -0.90
N ILE A 531 -0.97 0.54 -1.95
CA ILE A 531 0.22 1.37 -2.18
C ILE A 531 -0.29 2.69 -2.76
N ASP A 532 -0.19 3.74 -1.96
CA ASP A 532 -0.46 5.09 -2.40
C ASP A 532 0.55 5.51 -3.46
N HIS A 533 0.08 6.09 -4.55
CA HIS A 533 0.88 6.57 -5.66
C HIS A 533 1.95 5.57 -6.12
N VAL A 534 1.54 4.36 -6.53
CA VAL A 534 2.48 3.32 -6.99
C VAL A 534 3.40 3.79 -8.11
N LEU A 535 2.96 4.78 -8.88
CA LEU A 535 3.76 5.43 -9.94
C LEU A 535 5.08 6.01 -9.40
N GLY A 536 5.13 6.38 -8.11
CA GLY A 536 6.33 6.88 -7.44
C GLY A 536 7.48 5.88 -7.39
N PHE A 537 7.21 4.57 -7.53
CA PHE A 537 8.24 3.53 -7.62
C PHE A 537 8.83 3.39 -9.04
N PHE A 538 8.14 3.89 -10.05
CA PHE A 538 8.60 4.02 -11.43
C PHE A 538 9.34 5.34 -11.63
N ARG A 539 8.69 6.42 -11.29
CA ARG A 539 9.15 7.79 -11.29
C ARG A 539 8.28 8.63 -10.36
N ILE A 540 8.84 9.65 -9.76
CA ILE A 540 8.10 10.66 -8.98
C ILE A 540 8.10 11.98 -9.72
N TRP A 541 7.05 12.76 -9.58
CA TRP A 541 7.06 14.17 -9.98
C TRP A 541 7.82 14.95 -8.92
N GLU A 542 9.03 15.38 -9.24
CA GLU A 542 9.92 16.05 -8.31
C GLU A 542 9.96 17.54 -8.61
N ILE A 543 9.58 18.33 -7.62
CA ILE A 543 9.45 19.78 -7.67
C ILE A 543 10.63 20.38 -6.91
N PRO A 544 11.33 21.41 -7.45
CA PRO A 544 12.38 22.11 -6.73
C PRO A 544 11.89 22.70 -5.40
N ILE A 545 12.75 22.75 -4.38
CA ILE A 545 12.36 23.23 -3.04
C ILE A 545 11.93 24.71 -3.03
N ASP A 546 12.43 25.49 -3.97
CA ASP A 546 12.15 26.91 -4.17
C ASP A 546 10.89 27.19 -5.01
N ALA A 547 10.25 26.14 -5.54
CA ALA A 547 8.97 26.23 -6.21
C ALA A 547 7.79 25.99 -5.24
N VAL A 548 6.69 26.72 -5.47
CA VAL A 548 5.42 26.58 -4.75
C VAL A 548 4.50 25.60 -5.51
N TYR A 549 4.42 25.75 -6.82
CA TYR A 549 3.53 25.00 -7.70
C TYR A 549 4.23 23.80 -8.35
N GLY A 550 3.42 22.78 -8.67
CA GLY A 550 3.90 21.56 -9.35
C GLY A 550 4.36 21.76 -10.79
N ILE A 551 3.99 22.86 -11.42
CA ILE A 551 4.28 23.11 -12.86
C ILE A 551 5.79 23.15 -13.20
N LEU A 552 6.66 23.48 -12.24
CA LEU A 552 8.11 23.47 -12.39
C LEU A 552 8.75 22.13 -12.05
N GLY A 553 7.96 21.10 -11.82
CA GLY A 553 8.45 19.74 -11.57
C GLY A 553 8.97 19.05 -12.83
N GLN A 554 9.68 17.96 -12.62
CA GLN A 554 10.14 17.01 -13.63
C GLN A 554 10.03 15.59 -13.11
N PHE A 555 9.89 14.60 -14.01
CA PHE A 555 9.94 13.21 -13.58
C PHE A 555 11.34 12.83 -13.12
N SER A 556 11.46 12.15 -11.98
CA SER A 556 12.70 11.64 -11.41
C SER A 556 12.53 10.16 -11.00
N PRO A 557 13.35 9.22 -11.54
CA PRO A 557 14.30 9.44 -12.63
C PRO A 557 13.63 9.57 -13.99
N ALA A 558 14.30 10.22 -14.93
CA ALA A 558 13.89 10.29 -16.34
C ALA A 558 15.11 10.47 -17.26
N LEU A 559 14.96 10.11 -18.53
CA LEU A 559 15.98 10.27 -19.55
C LEU A 559 15.95 11.70 -20.09
N GLY A 560 16.64 12.64 -19.42
CA GLY A 560 16.82 14.00 -19.91
C GLY A 560 17.46 14.02 -21.30
N MET A 561 17.19 15.07 -22.07
CA MET A 561 17.64 15.20 -23.48
C MET A 561 18.87 16.12 -23.55
N THR A 562 19.88 15.72 -24.31
CA THR A 562 21.00 16.61 -24.65
C THR A 562 20.58 17.61 -25.74
N ARG A 563 21.40 18.66 -25.97
CA ARG A 563 21.16 19.63 -27.07
C ARG A 563 21.16 18.95 -28.42
N GLU A 564 22.01 17.97 -28.64
CA GLU A 564 22.10 17.18 -29.87
C GLU A 564 20.84 16.34 -30.09
N GLU A 565 20.32 15.70 -29.06
CA GLU A 565 19.07 14.95 -29.12
C GLU A 565 17.88 15.88 -29.45
N ILE A 566 17.81 17.05 -28.81
CA ILE A 566 16.80 18.08 -29.12
C ILE A 566 16.88 18.55 -30.57
N ALA A 567 18.09 18.83 -31.04
CA ALA A 567 18.32 19.20 -32.43
C ALA A 567 17.90 18.11 -33.44
N GLY A 568 18.03 16.83 -33.02
CA GLY A 568 17.57 15.69 -33.83
C GLY A 568 16.05 15.69 -34.15
N TYR A 569 15.24 16.37 -33.33
CA TYR A 569 13.81 16.60 -33.59
C TYR A 569 13.56 17.78 -34.55
N GLY A 570 14.62 18.48 -34.97
CA GLY A 570 14.53 19.72 -35.81
C GLY A 570 14.24 20.96 -34.95
N PHE A 571 14.45 20.92 -33.65
CA PHE A 571 14.22 22.06 -32.76
C PHE A 571 15.54 22.79 -32.45
N ASN A 572 15.54 24.12 -32.62
CA ASN A 572 16.69 24.96 -32.34
C ASN A 572 16.68 25.47 -30.90
N PHE A 573 17.31 24.71 -30.00
CA PHE A 573 17.43 25.06 -28.59
C PHE A 573 18.29 26.30 -28.34
N GLN A 574 17.81 27.25 -27.56
CA GLN A 574 18.52 28.47 -27.16
C GLN A 574 18.54 28.57 -25.64
N ASP A 575 19.60 29.22 -25.09
CA ASP A 575 19.80 29.32 -23.63
C ASP A 575 18.69 30.07 -22.90
N TYR A 576 18.06 31.08 -23.53
CA TYR A 576 16.91 31.78 -22.91
C TYR A 576 15.68 30.89 -22.65
N MET A 577 15.61 29.73 -23.29
CA MET A 577 14.45 28.82 -23.19
C MET A 577 14.38 28.08 -21.85
N ILE A 578 15.45 28.15 -21.04
CA ILE A 578 15.50 27.61 -19.67
C ILE A 578 15.40 28.69 -18.60
N GLU A 579 15.23 29.93 -19.00
CA GLU A 579 15.07 31.10 -18.13
C GLU A 579 13.67 31.65 -18.27
N PRO A 580 13.11 32.33 -17.24
CA PRO A 580 11.81 32.98 -17.32
C PRO A 580 11.74 33.95 -18.51
N PHE A 581 10.85 33.67 -19.46
CA PHE A 581 10.64 34.51 -20.64
C PHE A 581 9.77 35.72 -20.31
N ILE A 582 10.40 36.86 -20.07
CA ILE A 582 9.74 38.10 -19.66
C ILE A 582 10.13 39.22 -20.64
N THR A 583 9.16 39.71 -21.38
CA THR A 583 9.28 40.84 -22.35
C THR A 583 8.20 41.87 -22.04
N ASP A 584 8.28 43.05 -22.66
CA ASP A 584 7.27 44.08 -22.47
C ASP A 584 5.86 43.58 -22.83
N TRP A 585 5.69 42.86 -23.95
CA TRP A 585 4.37 42.37 -24.31
C TRP A 585 3.83 41.27 -23.34
N VAL A 586 4.69 40.46 -22.74
CA VAL A 586 4.31 39.52 -21.69
C VAL A 586 3.81 40.28 -20.48
N LEU A 587 4.53 41.33 -20.07
CA LEU A 587 4.14 42.19 -18.93
C LEU A 587 2.80 42.87 -19.18
N GLU A 588 2.62 43.43 -20.38
CA GLU A 588 1.36 44.11 -20.77
C GLU A 588 0.18 43.14 -20.73
N ARG A 589 0.36 41.92 -21.25
CA ARG A 589 -0.70 40.90 -21.22
C ARG A 589 -0.99 40.33 -19.84
N THR A 590 0.00 40.29 -18.94
CA THR A 590 -0.14 39.76 -17.57
C THR A 590 -0.67 40.80 -16.61
N PHE A 591 -0.21 42.08 -16.71
CA PHE A 591 -0.47 43.11 -15.70
C PHE A 591 -1.26 44.33 -16.23
N GLY A 592 -1.48 44.41 -17.55
CA GLY A 592 -2.20 45.49 -18.16
C GLY A 592 -1.56 46.86 -17.90
N GLU A 593 -2.34 47.82 -17.43
CA GLU A 593 -1.88 49.19 -17.10
C GLU A 593 -0.78 49.22 -16.03
N ARG A 594 -0.66 48.19 -15.21
CA ARG A 594 0.37 48.07 -14.15
C ARG A 594 1.73 47.58 -14.64
N ALA A 595 1.88 47.20 -15.90
CA ALA A 595 3.11 46.62 -16.44
C ALA A 595 4.35 47.49 -16.16
N SER A 596 4.24 48.83 -16.27
CA SER A 596 5.35 49.75 -16.00
C SER A 596 5.74 49.79 -14.50
N GLU A 597 4.76 49.81 -13.61
CA GLU A 597 4.97 49.71 -12.15
C GLU A 597 5.68 48.41 -11.77
N ILE A 598 5.20 47.28 -12.31
CA ILE A 598 5.75 45.93 -12.05
C ILE A 598 7.18 45.84 -12.55
N ARG A 599 7.46 46.31 -13.74
CA ARG A 599 8.79 46.33 -14.34
C ARG A 599 9.80 47.08 -13.45
N GLU A 600 9.43 48.29 -13.01
CA GLU A 600 10.32 49.10 -12.18
C GLU A 600 10.54 48.49 -10.80
N LYS A 601 9.52 47.94 -10.19
CA LYS A 601 9.54 47.47 -8.80
C LYS A 601 10.22 46.11 -8.66
N TYR A 602 9.93 45.16 -9.58
CA TYR A 602 10.30 43.73 -9.42
C TYR A 602 11.30 43.21 -10.41
N LEU A 603 11.61 43.94 -11.50
CA LEU A 603 12.42 43.40 -12.60
C LEU A 603 13.72 44.19 -12.80
N LEU A 604 14.67 43.54 -13.45
CA LEU A 604 15.92 44.12 -13.95
C LEU A 604 16.01 43.84 -15.45
N PRO A 605 16.41 44.83 -16.29
CA PRO A 605 16.62 44.58 -17.72
C PRO A 605 17.81 43.62 -17.93
N THR A 606 17.71 42.82 -18.97
CA THR A 606 18.80 42.00 -19.53
C THR A 606 19.11 42.42 -20.93
N HIS A 607 19.78 41.60 -21.76
CA HIS A 607 19.96 41.83 -23.20
C HIS A 607 18.71 41.40 -23.97
N ASP A 608 18.59 41.82 -25.21
CA ASP A 608 17.57 41.45 -26.18
C ASP A 608 16.13 41.81 -25.73
N ASP A 609 15.96 42.98 -25.10
CA ASP A 609 14.68 43.50 -24.62
C ASP A 609 13.92 42.55 -23.67
N MET A 610 14.66 41.73 -22.95
CA MET A 610 14.12 40.84 -21.94
C MET A 610 14.40 41.38 -20.52
N TYR A 611 13.65 40.86 -19.56
CA TYR A 611 13.76 41.15 -18.14
C TYR A 611 13.99 39.88 -17.33
N ARG A 612 14.61 40.04 -16.16
CA ARG A 612 14.67 38.99 -15.11
C ARG A 612 14.09 39.55 -13.83
N LEU A 613 13.57 38.67 -12.98
CA LEU A 613 13.15 39.04 -11.63
C LEU A 613 14.37 39.47 -10.80
N LYS A 614 14.17 40.45 -9.91
CA LYS A 614 15.18 40.85 -8.93
C LYS A 614 15.51 39.66 -8.01
N PRO A 615 16.71 39.53 -7.44
CA PRO A 615 17.12 38.39 -6.61
C PRO A 615 16.17 38.11 -5.41
N GLU A 616 15.43 39.14 -4.95
CA GLU A 616 14.47 39.04 -3.86
C GLU A 616 13.16 38.37 -4.29
N TYR A 617 12.93 38.22 -5.62
CA TYR A 617 11.71 37.70 -6.21
C TYR A 617 11.96 36.65 -7.30
N ASP A 618 13.18 36.12 -7.42
CA ASP A 618 13.60 35.26 -8.52
C ASP A 618 13.13 33.80 -8.39
N THR A 619 12.47 33.45 -7.27
CA THR A 619 11.85 32.15 -7.05
C THR A 619 10.42 32.28 -6.52
N GLN A 620 9.59 31.28 -6.77
CA GLN A 620 8.20 31.31 -6.28
C GLN A 620 8.14 31.39 -4.75
N ARG A 621 9.02 30.70 -4.00
CA ARG A 621 9.05 30.76 -2.52
C ARG A 621 9.44 32.16 -1.99
N LYS A 622 10.33 32.86 -2.66
CA LYS A 622 10.69 34.23 -2.28
C LYS A 622 9.51 35.19 -2.50
N ILE A 623 8.78 35.02 -3.61
CA ILE A 623 7.57 35.81 -3.90
C ILE A 623 6.51 35.50 -2.82
N GLU A 624 6.22 34.22 -2.55
CA GLU A 624 5.26 33.82 -1.52
C GLU A 624 5.58 34.44 -0.16
N ALA A 625 6.85 34.40 0.25
CA ALA A 625 7.30 34.97 1.52
C ALA A 625 7.16 36.51 1.55
N ALA A 626 7.49 37.21 0.44
CA ALA A 626 7.40 38.65 0.35
C ALA A 626 5.94 39.16 0.39
N PHE A 627 4.99 38.35 -0.06
CA PHE A 627 3.56 38.70 -0.11
C PHE A 627 2.71 37.98 0.94
N LYS A 628 3.33 37.40 1.96
CA LYS A 628 2.63 36.59 2.98
C LYS A 628 1.47 37.32 3.63
N ASP A 629 1.69 38.58 3.98
CA ASP A 629 0.73 39.42 4.68
C ASP A 629 0.02 40.43 3.77
N ALA A 630 0.12 40.26 2.44
CA ALA A 630 -0.50 41.14 1.46
C ALA A 630 -2.04 40.98 1.42
N ASP A 631 -2.72 42.05 1.04
CA ASP A 631 -4.14 42.02 0.73
C ASP A 631 -4.44 41.21 -0.56
N GLN A 632 -5.69 41.16 -0.97
CA GLN A 632 -6.09 40.37 -2.16
C GLN A 632 -5.44 40.87 -3.44
N ASP A 633 -5.26 42.17 -3.61
CA ASP A 633 -4.58 42.74 -4.77
C ASP A 633 -3.10 42.33 -4.80
N GLY A 634 -2.41 42.43 -3.66
CA GLY A 634 -1.04 41.96 -3.53
C GLY A 634 -0.89 40.46 -3.80
N LYS A 635 -1.85 39.65 -3.34
CA LYS A 635 -1.85 38.19 -3.66
C LYS A 635 -2.03 37.93 -5.14
N ASN A 636 -2.88 38.69 -5.84
CA ASN A 636 -3.03 38.56 -7.29
C ASN A 636 -1.73 38.94 -8.02
N VAL A 637 -1.02 40.00 -7.54
CA VAL A 637 0.30 40.35 -8.08
C VAL A 637 1.32 39.22 -7.85
N ALA A 638 1.32 38.65 -6.64
CA ALA A 638 2.22 37.52 -6.33
C ALA A 638 1.99 36.31 -7.22
N GLU A 639 0.74 35.94 -7.46
CA GLU A 639 0.38 34.85 -8.37
C GLU A 639 0.86 35.13 -9.80
N ALA A 640 0.65 36.33 -10.30
CA ALA A 640 1.11 36.75 -11.62
C ALA A 640 2.65 36.76 -11.72
N LEU A 641 3.37 37.22 -10.68
CA LEU A 641 4.84 37.12 -10.64
C LEU A 641 5.32 35.67 -10.60
N MET A 642 4.66 34.79 -9.83
CA MET A 642 4.98 33.36 -9.81
C MET A 642 4.75 32.68 -11.15
N SER A 643 3.74 33.13 -11.92
CA SER A 643 3.52 32.63 -13.28
C SER A 643 4.65 33.02 -14.25
N LEU A 644 5.25 34.20 -14.07
CA LEU A 644 6.43 34.62 -14.85
C LEU A 644 7.63 33.68 -14.58
N VAL A 645 7.84 33.26 -13.31
CA VAL A 645 8.92 32.31 -12.96
C VAL A 645 8.76 30.99 -13.73
N SER A 646 7.53 30.54 -13.96
CA SER A 646 7.24 29.26 -14.64
C SER A 646 7.16 29.39 -16.18
N ASN A 647 7.29 30.57 -16.75
CA ASN A 647 7.24 30.77 -18.18
C ASN A 647 8.59 30.41 -18.86
N VAL A 648 8.94 29.12 -18.80
CA VAL A 648 10.14 28.49 -19.37
C VAL A 648 9.74 27.36 -20.32
N LEU A 649 10.54 27.11 -21.36
CA LEU A 649 10.22 26.04 -22.33
C LEU A 649 10.82 24.69 -21.90
N PHE A 650 12.00 24.72 -21.29
CA PHE A 650 12.69 23.55 -20.77
C PHE A 650 13.12 23.78 -19.31
N LEU A 651 13.25 22.69 -18.59
CA LEU A 651 13.86 22.62 -17.25
C LEU A 651 15.20 21.91 -17.37
N ARG A 652 16.22 22.41 -16.68
CA ARG A 652 17.52 21.76 -16.58
C ARG A 652 17.42 20.52 -15.70
N ASP A 653 18.06 19.43 -16.08
CA ASP A 653 18.13 18.25 -15.25
C ASP A 653 18.84 18.56 -13.92
N ARG A 654 18.33 18.04 -12.82
CA ARG A 654 18.84 18.35 -11.47
C ARG A 654 20.14 17.65 -11.13
N LYS A 655 20.47 16.54 -11.83
CA LYS A 655 21.70 15.75 -11.65
C LYS A 655 22.76 15.98 -12.73
N ASP A 656 22.32 16.38 -13.95
CA ASP A 656 23.18 16.58 -15.11
C ASP A 656 22.88 17.92 -15.80
N ALA A 657 23.72 18.91 -15.57
CA ALA A 657 23.54 20.27 -16.11
C ALA A 657 23.51 20.35 -17.66
N ASN A 658 23.93 19.29 -18.36
CA ASN A 658 23.95 19.22 -19.82
C ASN A 658 22.70 18.58 -20.42
N LYS A 659 21.73 18.20 -19.56
CA LYS A 659 20.46 17.60 -19.98
C LYS A 659 19.28 18.48 -19.62
N PHE A 660 18.23 18.35 -20.41
CA PHE A 660 17.03 19.17 -20.33
C PHE A 660 15.77 18.32 -20.42
N HIS A 661 14.71 18.81 -19.78
CA HIS A 661 13.37 18.22 -19.82
C HIS A 661 12.40 19.25 -20.38
N PRO A 662 11.52 18.91 -21.34
CA PRO A 662 10.48 19.83 -21.76
C PRO A 662 9.57 20.12 -20.58
N ARG A 663 9.24 21.41 -20.37
CA ARG A 663 8.32 21.78 -19.27
C ARG A 663 6.91 21.34 -19.61
N ILE A 664 6.26 20.67 -18.68
CA ILE A 664 4.90 20.13 -18.89
C ILE A 664 3.88 21.27 -19.11
N SER A 665 2.90 21.04 -19.97
CA SER A 665 1.79 21.99 -20.29
C SER A 665 2.22 23.36 -20.80
N VAL A 666 3.45 23.50 -21.30
CA VAL A 666 4.01 24.79 -21.77
C VAL A 666 3.30 25.35 -23.00
N GLN A 667 2.51 24.52 -23.71
CA GLN A 667 1.77 24.94 -24.91
C GLN A 667 0.76 26.08 -24.67
N HIS A 668 0.43 26.33 -23.38
CA HIS A 668 -0.48 27.41 -22.98
C HIS A 668 0.23 28.71 -22.55
N ASP A 669 1.57 28.73 -22.59
CA ASP A 669 2.37 29.83 -22.05
C ASP A 669 2.96 30.73 -23.16
N PHE A 670 3.35 31.94 -22.73
CA PHE A 670 3.85 32.98 -23.64
C PHE A 670 5.13 32.57 -24.39
N ILE A 671 6.05 31.85 -23.73
CA ILE A 671 7.27 31.38 -24.35
C ILE A 671 6.99 30.44 -25.55
N TYR A 672 6.00 29.55 -25.41
CA TYR A 672 5.58 28.69 -26.51
C TYR A 672 4.83 29.50 -27.60
N GLU A 673 3.97 30.44 -27.20
CA GLU A 673 3.28 31.32 -28.13
C GLU A 673 4.27 32.08 -29.04
N ALA A 674 5.41 32.52 -28.46
CA ALA A 674 6.45 33.24 -29.19
C ALA A 674 7.26 32.42 -30.21
N LEU A 675 7.16 31.09 -30.21
CA LEU A 675 7.86 30.23 -31.15
C LEU A 675 7.30 30.36 -32.57
N TRP A 676 8.20 30.19 -33.57
CA TRP A 676 7.78 30.03 -34.96
C TRP A 676 6.98 28.72 -35.13
N GLN A 677 6.11 28.66 -36.12
CA GLN A 677 5.25 27.48 -36.36
C GLN A 677 6.06 26.20 -36.58
N SER A 678 7.19 26.26 -37.29
CA SER A 678 8.11 25.12 -37.47
C SER A 678 8.70 24.63 -36.16
N ASP A 679 9.03 25.54 -35.25
CA ASP A 679 9.60 25.20 -33.93
C ASP A 679 8.53 24.63 -33.03
N LYS A 680 7.29 25.12 -33.05
CA LYS A 680 6.15 24.53 -32.36
C LYS A 680 5.93 23.07 -32.76
N GLU A 681 5.96 22.78 -34.05
CA GLU A 681 5.79 21.43 -34.59
C GLU A 681 6.94 20.50 -34.15
N ALA A 682 8.17 20.99 -34.22
CA ALA A 682 9.34 20.24 -33.76
C ALA A 682 9.31 19.98 -32.22
N PHE A 683 8.96 21.01 -31.46
CA PHE A 683 8.81 20.90 -30.01
C PHE A 683 7.70 19.92 -29.64
N ASN A 684 6.54 19.95 -30.29
CA ASN A 684 5.45 19.02 -29.99
C ASN A 684 5.82 17.57 -30.30
N ARG A 685 6.60 17.29 -31.37
CA ARG A 685 7.14 15.94 -31.62
C ARG A 685 8.05 15.48 -30.47
N LEU A 686 8.99 16.32 -30.06
CA LEU A 686 9.89 16.10 -28.92
C LEU A 686 9.11 15.90 -27.62
N TYR A 687 8.16 16.76 -27.33
CA TYR A 687 7.32 16.73 -26.12
C TYR A 687 6.53 15.43 -26.00
N ASN A 688 5.86 15.03 -27.10
CA ASN A 688 5.07 13.80 -27.13
C ASN A 688 5.96 12.55 -26.99
N ASP A 689 7.13 12.54 -27.62
CA ASP A 689 8.06 11.44 -27.43
C ASP A 689 8.57 11.35 -26.00
N TYR A 690 8.96 12.48 -25.40
CA TYR A 690 9.46 12.55 -24.02
C TYR A 690 8.44 12.04 -23.00
N PHE A 691 7.20 12.55 -23.03
CA PHE A 691 6.21 12.25 -22.01
C PHE A 691 5.52 10.88 -22.18
N TYR A 692 5.40 10.38 -23.44
CA TYR A 692 4.55 9.21 -23.71
C TYR A 692 5.29 7.97 -24.22
N ARG A 693 6.56 8.06 -24.64
CA ARG A 693 7.30 6.91 -25.20
C ARG A 693 8.70 6.72 -24.66
N ARG A 694 9.55 7.76 -24.71
CA ARG A 694 11.00 7.71 -24.47
C ARG A 694 11.37 6.98 -23.17
N ASN A 695 10.60 7.16 -22.13
CA ASN A 695 10.93 6.71 -20.78
C ASN A 695 10.32 5.34 -20.42
N ASN A 696 9.47 4.72 -21.24
CA ASN A 696 8.73 3.52 -20.85
C ASN A 696 9.63 2.35 -20.41
N ASP A 697 10.58 1.95 -21.26
CA ASP A 697 11.49 0.84 -20.95
C ASP A 697 12.41 1.18 -19.77
N PHE A 698 12.84 2.42 -19.67
CA PHE A 698 13.65 2.89 -18.56
C PHE A 698 12.87 2.81 -17.23
N TRP A 699 11.64 3.32 -17.18
CA TRP A 699 10.79 3.27 -16.00
C TRP A 699 10.37 1.85 -15.63
N TYR A 700 10.15 0.97 -16.64
CA TYR A 700 9.98 -0.46 -16.39
C TYR A 700 11.18 -1.02 -15.62
N GLY A 701 12.39 -0.79 -16.10
CA GLY A 701 13.61 -1.22 -15.44
C GLY A 701 13.76 -0.67 -14.01
N GLU A 702 13.44 0.62 -13.82
CA GLU A 702 13.51 1.26 -12.50
C GLU A 702 12.50 0.66 -11.49
N ALA A 703 11.29 0.36 -11.93
CA ALA A 703 10.29 -0.30 -11.11
C ALA A 703 10.70 -1.74 -10.75
N MET A 704 11.21 -2.49 -11.73
CA MET A 704 11.60 -3.90 -11.55
C MET A 704 12.86 -4.08 -10.69
N LYS A 705 13.64 -3.05 -10.44
CA LYS A 705 14.73 -3.06 -9.44
C LYS A 705 14.21 -3.05 -8.00
N LYS A 706 13.03 -2.52 -7.76
CA LYS A 706 12.46 -2.20 -6.42
C LYS A 706 11.25 -3.07 -6.07
N LEU A 707 10.19 -2.99 -6.88
CA LEU A 707 8.87 -3.54 -6.56
C LEU A 707 8.85 -5.07 -6.32
N PRO A 708 9.58 -5.93 -7.07
CA PRO A 708 9.53 -7.37 -6.84
C PRO A 708 9.85 -7.74 -5.38
N ARG A 709 10.91 -7.18 -4.84
CA ARG A 709 11.32 -7.41 -3.45
C ARG A 709 10.29 -6.85 -2.45
N LEU A 710 9.74 -5.68 -2.74
CA LEU A 710 8.81 -5.00 -1.84
C LEU A 710 7.46 -5.71 -1.75
N VAL A 711 6.93 -6.21 -2.86
CA VAL A 711 5.66 -6.96 -2.86
C VAL A 711 5.78 -8.33 -2.20
N GLU A 712 7.00 -8.89 -2.17
CA GLU A 712 7.30 -10.16 -1.51
C GLU A 712 7.70 -10.00 -0.02
N ALA A 713 7.88 -8.77 0.46
CA ALA A 713 8.31 -8.50 1.83
C ALA A 713 7.33 -9.02 2.89
N THR A 714 6.06 -9.14 2.55
CA THR A 714 5.00 -9.64 3.42
C THR A 714 3.99 -10.49 2.66
N ARG A 715 3.09 -11.15 3.40
CA ARG A 715 1.97 -11.89 2.82
C ARG A 715 0.70 -11.06 2.65
N MET A 716 0.74 -9.74 2.86
CA MET A 716 -0.42 -8.87 2.61
C MET A 716 -0.80 -8.86 1.13
N LEU A 717 -2.08 -8.82 0.83
CA LEU A 717 -2.58 -8.62 -0.54
C LEU A 717 -2.26 -7.19 -1.01
N VAL A 718 -1.55 -7.07 -2.12
CA VAL A 718 -1.06 -5.79 -2.64
C VAL A 718 -2.05 -5.20 -3.65
N CYS A 719 -2.50 -3.97 -3.38
CA CYS A 719 -3.35 -3.19 -4.29
C CYS A 719 -2.65 -1.87 -4.63
N ALA A 720 -2.64 -1.50 -5.89
CA ALA A 720 -2.06 -0.22 -6.33
C ALA A 720 -3.09 0.91 -6.30
N GLU A 721 -2.62 2.13 -6.06
CA GLU A 721 -3.25 3.33 -6.57
C GLU A 721 -2.44 3.76 -7.81
N ASP A 722 -3.00 3.51 -8.99
CA ASP A 722 -2.38 3.68 -10.29
C ASP A 722 -3.20 4.64 -11.17
N LEU A 723 -3.54 5.80 -10.59
CA LEU A 723 -4.30 6.87 -11.23
C LEU A 723 -3.40 7.99 -11.74
N GLY A 724 -3.95 8.86 -12.59
CA GLY A 724 -3.29 10.02 -13.14
C GLY A 724 -2.62 9.76 -14.49
N MET A 725 -1.46 10.36 -14.73
CA MET A 725 -0.67 10.16 -15.96
C MET A 725 0.08 8.83 -15.89
N VAL A 726 -0.57 7.75 -16.31
CA VAL A 726 -0.06 6.37 -16.21
C VAL A 726 0.75 6.00 -17.46
N PRO A 727 2.08 5.74 -17.34
CA PRO A 727 2.89 5.22 -18.46
C PRO A 727 2.48 3.81 -18.87
N ASP A 728 2.69 3.44 -20.13
CA ASP A 728 2.38 2.11 -20.66
C ASP A 728 3.08 0.96 -19.94
N CYS A 729 4.25 1.21 -19.34
CA CYS A 729 5.01 0.22 -18.60
C CYS A 729 4.34 -0.18 -17.26
N VAL A 730 3.45 0.65 -16.69
CA VAL A 730 2.83 0.39 -15.39
C VAL A 730 1.92 -0.84 -15.42
N PRO A 731 0.98 -1.00 -16.37
CA PRO A 731 0.20 -2.23 -16.50
C PRO A 731 1.07 -3.50 -16.66
N TRP A 732 2.22 -3.39 -17.35
CA TRP A 732 3.13 -4.53 -17.53
C TRP A 732 3.70 -5.00 -16.20
N VAL A 733 4.23 -4.07 -15.37
CA VAL A 733 4.79 -4.38 -14.06
C VAL A 733 3.72 -4.87 -13.09
N ILE A 734 2.58 -4.19 -13.00
CA ILE A 734 1.45 -4.56 -12.13
C ILE A 734 0.98 -5.98 -12.46
N ASN A 735 0.82 -6.30 -13.74
CA ASN A 735 0.41 -7.64 -14.16
C ASN A 735 1.48 -8.70 -13.87
N GLN A 736 2.76 -8.40 -14.14
CA GLN A 736 3.87 -9.31 -13.87
C GLN A 736 4.03 -9.61 -12.37
N LEU A 737 3.84 -8.63 -11.52
CA LEU A 737 3.95 -8.76 -10.06
C LEU A 737 2.63 -9.18 -9.38
N ARG A 738 1.58 -9.41 -10.15
CA ARG A 738 0.25 -9.82 -9.63
C ARG A 738 -0.38 -8.81 -8.65
N ILE A 739 -0.04 -7.54 -8.77
CA ILE A 739 -0.62 -6.46 -7.98
C ILE A 739 -2.03 -6.16 -8.49
N LEU A 740 -2.98 -5.87 -7.62
CA LEU A 740 -4.33 -5.46 -8.01
C LEU A 740 -4.33 -4.00 -8.46
N SER A 741 -4.80 -3.73 -9.68
CA SER A 741 -5.00 -2.36 -10.19
C SER A 741 -6.23 -1.70 -9.58
N LEU A 742 -6.33 -0.37 -9.63
CA LEU A 742 -7.52 0.37 -9.23
C LEU A 742 -8.34 0.75 -10.47
N GLU A 743 -9.63 0.40 -10.48
CA GLU A 743 -10.53 0.64 -11.59
C GLU A 743 -11.69 1.56 -11.17
N ILE A 744 -11.75 2.76 -11.80
CA ILE A 744 -12.79 3.78 -11.59
C ILE A 744 -13.49 4.03 -12.91
N GLN A 745 -14.79 3.80 -12.97
CA GLN A 745 -15.57 3.87 -14.22
C GLN A 745 -15.56 5.27 -14.86
N THR A 746 -15.61 6.30 -14.04
CA THR A 746 -15.64 7.71 -14.48
C THR A 746 -14.25 8.31 -14.74
N MET A 747 -13.19 7.55 -14.42
CA MET A 747 -11.79 7.93 -14.64
C MET A 747 -11.01 6.75 -15.23
N PRO A 748 -11.36 6.30 -16.45
CA PRO A 748 -10.66 5.19 -17.09
C PRO A 748 -9.21 5.57 -17.42
N LYS A 749 -8.33 4.56 -17.43
CA LYS A 749 -6.90 4.73 -17.73
C LYS A 749 -6.64 5.08 -19.21
N ASP A 750 -7.54 4.68 -20.11
CA ASP A 750 -7.50 5.09 -21.51
C ASP A 750 -8.15 6.48 -21.66
N VAL A 751 -7.34 7.47 -21.98
CA VAL A 751 -7.77 8.88 -22.14
C VAL A 751 -8.78 9.10 -23.28
N ASN A 752 -8.92 8.16 -24.20
CA ASN A 752 -9.89 8.21 -25.29
C ASN A 752 -11.27 7.64 -24.89
N VAL A 753 -11.36 7.07 -23.71
CA VAL A 753 -12.60 6.47 -23.16
C VAL A 753 -13.15 7.38 -22.07
N LYS A 754 -14.36 7.87 -22.22
CA LYS A 754 -15.00 8.76 -21.25
C LYS A 754 -15.50 8.03 -20.01
N PHE A 755 -16.12 6.86 -20.22
CA PHE A 755 -16.59 5.98 -19.14
C PHE A 755 -16.09 4.56 -19.36
N GLY A 756 -15.46 3.97 -18.35
CA GLY A 756 -14.98 2.60 -18.39
C GLY A 756 -16.16 1.58 -18.46
N VAL A 757 -15.90 0.45 -19.06
CA VAL A 757 -16.86 -0.67 -19.13
C VAL A 757 -16.54 -1.63 -17.98
N LEU A 758 -17.30 -1.61 -16.91
CA LEU A 758 -17.07 -2.40 -15.70
C LEU A 758 -16.92 -3.92 -15.97
N ALA A 759 -17.67 -4.46 -16.95
CA ALA A 759 -17.54 -5.87 -17.34
C ALA A 759 -16.16 -6.23 -17.97
N LYS A 760 -15.34 -5.24 -18.35
CA LYS A 760 -14.01 -5.43 -18.87
C LYS A 760 -12.91 -5.21 -17.84
N ASN A 761 -13.26 -4.90 -16.60
CA ASN A 761 -12.26 -4.76 -15.55
C ASN A 761 -11.42 -6.04 -15.43
N PRO A 762 -10.10 -5.95 -15.22
CA PRO A 762 -9.29 -7.11 -14.91
C PRO A 762 -9.78 -7.80 -13.64
N TYR A 763 -9.71 -9.14 -13.58
CA TYR A 763 -10.02 -9.85 -12.34
C TYR A 763 -9.12 -9.39 -11.18
N ARG A 764 -7.80 -9.27 -11.41
CA ARG A 764 -6.85 -8.73 -10.43
C ARG A 764 -6.97 -7.20 -10.34
N SER A 765 -8.10 -6.74 -9.82
CA SER A 765 -8.35 -5.31 -9.61
C SER A 765 -9.24 -5.03 -8.40
N VAL A 766 -9.23 -3.79 -8.00
CA VAL A 766 -10.14 -3.18 -7.03
C VAL A 766 -11.08 -2.26 -7.81
N SER A 767 -12.37 -2.55 -7.82
CA SER A 767 -13.40 -1.66 -8.37
C SER A 767 -13.94 -0.75 -7.27
N THR A 768 -14.02 0.54 -7.54
CA THR A 768 -14.67 1.53 -6.67
C THR A 768 -15.43 2.55 -7.52
N ILE A 769 -16.44 3.20 -6.93
CA ILE A 769 -17.15 4.30 -7.61
C ILE A 769 -16.25 5.52 -7.62
N PHE A 770 -15.81 5.97 -6.44
CA PHE A 770 -14.87 7.07 -6.25
C PHE A 770 -13.92 6.78 -5.08
N THR A 771 -12.79 7.47 -5.04
CA THR A 771 -11.87 7.45 -3.89
C THR A 771 -12.18 8.60 -2.92
N HIS A 772 -11.53 8.60 -1.76
CA HIS A 772 -11.63 9.69 -0.79
C HIS A 772 -11.10 11.04 -1.30
N ASP A 773 -10.33 11.05 -2.39
CA ASP A 773 -9.81 12.26 -3.05
C ASP A 773 -10.78 12.86 -4.07
N MET A 774 -11.86 12.16 -4.35
CA MET A 774 -12.85 12.51 -5.35
C MET A 774 -14.17 12.90 -4.67
N PRO A 775 -15.12 13.55 -5.40
CA PRO A 775 -16.48 13.72 -4.92
C PRO A 775 -17.13 12.36 -4.61
N THR A 776 -18.09 12.32 -3.69
CA THR A 776 -18.97 11.15 -3.55
C THR A 776 -19.87 11.03 -4.79
N LEU A 777 -20.50 9.87 -4.99
CA LEU A 777 -21.44 9.66 -6.10
C LEU A 777 -22.51 10.75 -6.17
N ARG A 778 -23.02 11.17 -5.01
CA ARG A 778 -24.08 12.19 -4.91
C ARG A 778 -23.57 13.59 -5.29
N GLN A 779 -22.36 13.95 -4.87
CA GLN A 779 -21.74 15.22 -5.27
C GLN A 779 -21.43 15.24 -6.76
N TRP A 780 -20.74 14.21 -7.25
CA TRP A 780 -20.38 14.10 -8.66
C TRP A 780 -21.61 14.18 -9.58
N TRP A 781 -22.76 13.63 -9.15
CA TRP A 781 -24.00 13.64 -9.93
C TRP A 781 -24.50 15.04 -10.23
N ASP A 782 -24.28 15.98 -9.31
CA ASP A 782 -24.78 17.36 -9.41
C ASP A 782 -23.70 18.37 -9.85
N GLU A 783 -22.41 18.01 -9.86
CA GLU A 783 -21.32 18.91 -10.26
C GLU A 783 -21.34 19.28 -11.74
N ASP A 784 -21.54 18.31 -12.63
CA ASP A 784 -21.63 18.48 -14.09
C ASP A 784 -22.84 17.74 -14.63
N ARG A 785 -23.91 18.49 -14.88
CA ARG A 785 -25.18 17.93 -15.34
C ARG A 785 -25.15 17.39 -16.76
N ASP A 786 -24.32 17.93 -17.62
CA ASP A 786 -24.16 17.43 -19.00
C ASP A 786 -23.42 16.08 -18.99
N LEU A 787 -22.38 15.97 -18.18
CA LEU A 787 -21.63 14.74 -17.99
C LEU A 787 -22.52 13.63 -17.38
N THR A 788 -23.31 13.96 -16.35
CA THR A 788 -24.21 12.99 -15.70
C THR A 788 -25.39 12.63 -16.58
N GLN A 789 -25.89 13.55 -17.42
CA GLN A 789 -26.89 13.22 -18.44
C GLN A 789 -26.36 12.18 -19.44
N GLU A 790 -25.10 12.34 -19.88
CA GLU A 790 -24.47 11.38 -20.79
C GLU A 790 -24.26 10.03 -20.11
N TYR A 791 -23.80 10.02 -18.83
CA TYR A 791 -23.67 8.81 -18.04
C TYR A 791 -25.01 8.09 -17.87
N TYR A 792 -26.07 8.84 -17.57
CA TYR A 792 -27.43 8.31 -17.41
C TYR A 792 -27.93 7.59 -18.67
N ASN A 793 -27.66 8.16 -19.85
CA ASN A 793 -28.09 7.59 -21.11
C ASN A 793 -27.17 6.45 -21.59
N ALA A 794 -25.83 6.68 -21.61
CA ALA A 794 -24.88 5.77 -22.22
C ALA A 794 -24.46 4.61 -21.32
N VAL A 795 -24.38 4.81 -19.99
CA VAL A 795 -23.91 3.82 -19.02
C VAL A 795 -25.08 3.13 -18.32
N LEU A 796 -26.07 3.90 -17.87
CA LEU A 796 -27.23 3.33 -17.14
C LEU A 796 -28.37 2.90 -18.09
N TRP A 797 -28.24 3.17 -19.40
CA TRP A 797 -29.23 2.82 -20.45
C TRP A 797 -30.62 3.37 -20.18
N LYS A 798 -30.70 4.55 -19.51
CA LYS A 798 -31.95 5.23 -19.21
C LYS A 798 -32.25 6.32 -20.24
N GLN A 799 -33.53 6.63 -20.42
CA GLN A 799 -33.96 7.67 -21.37
C GLN A 799 -34.60 8.84 -20.63
N GLY A 800 -34.64 9.98 -21.28
CA GLY A 800 -35.15 11.22 -20.70
C GLY A 800 -34.11 12.00 -19.91
N PRO A 801 -34.53 13.09 -19.25
CA PRO A 801 -33.62 13.89 -18.42
C PRO A 801 -33.17 13.13 -17.20
N ALA A 802 -31.87 13.22 -16.88
CA ALA A 802 -31.32 12.69 -15.64
C ALA A 802 -31.95 13.43 -14.45
N PRO A 803 -32.48 12.71 -13.45
CA PRO A 803 -33.07 13.35 -12.28
C PRO A 803 -32.00 13.96 -11.37
N HIS A 804 -32.31 15.13 -10.81
CA HIS A 804 -31.48 15.82 -9.82
C HIS A 804 -32.32 16.31 -8.65
N PRO A 805 -31.81 16.15 -7.38
CA PRO A 805 -30.61 15.42 -6.99
C PRO A 805 -30.70 13.92 -7.30
N LEU A 806 -29.57 13.19 -7.13
CA LEU A 806 -29.47 11.74 -7.39
C LEU A 806 -30.53 10.95 -6.58
N PRO A 807 -31.48 10.22 -7.24
CA PRO A 807 -32.40 9.34 -6.55
C PRO A 807 -31.72 8.05 -6.08
N SER A 808 -32.28 7.43 -5.04
CA SER A 808 -31.72 6.21 -4.45
C SER A 808 -31.75 4.99 -5.39
N ASP A 809 -32.76 4.89 -6.26
CA ASP A 809 -32.86 3.79 -7.23
C ASP A 809 -31.77 3.90 -8.33
N VAL A 810 -31.41 5.11 -8.74
CA VAL A 810 -30.33 5.34 -9.68
C VAL A 810 -28.99 5.05 -9.01
N ALA A 811 -28.78 5.50 -7.77
CA ALA A 811 -27.61 5.16 -6.97
C ALA A 811 -27.47 3.63 -6.79
N GLU A 812 -28.55 2.93 -6.49
CA GLU A 812 -28.56 1.47 -6.37
C GLU A 812 -28.11 0.79 -7.66
N GLN A 813 -28.55 1.26 -8.82
CA GLN A 813 -28.12 0.71 -10.10
C GLN A 813 -26.60 0.87 -10.30
N VAL A 814 -26.04 2.04 -9.93
CA VAL A 814 -24.58 2.27 -9.98
C VAL A 814 -23.84 1.29 -9.08
N VAL A 815 -24.30 1.12 -7.84
CA VAL A 815 -23.74 0.17 -6.87
C VAL A 815 -23.81 -1.27 -7.41
N VAL A 816 -24.94 -1.70 -7.93
CA VAL A 816 -25.13 -3.04 -8.50
C VAL A 816 -24.21 -3.28 -9.69
N ASN A 817 -24.03 -2.30 -10.56
CA ASN A 817 -23.12 -2.40 -11.71
C ASN A 817 -21.68 -2.65 -11.24
N HIS A 818 -21.22 -1.96 -10.19
CA HIS A 818 -19.87 -2.16 -9.63
C HIS A 818 -19.74 -3.53 -8.93
N LEU A 819 -20.75 -3.96 -8.18
CA LEU A 819 -20.78 -5.29 -7.56
C LEU A 819 -20.70 -6.42 -8.60
N ASN A 820 -21.32 -6.25 -9.75
CA ASN A 820 -21.34 -7.24 -10.84
C ASN A 820 -20.04 -7.21 -11.70
N SER A 821 -19.12 -6.29 -11.46
CA SER A 821 -17.83 -6.27 -12.16
C SER A 821 -17.03 -7.55 -11.87
N PRO A 822 -16.14 -7.98 -12.79
CA PRO A 822 -15.28 -9.15 -12.55
C PRO A 822 -14.14 -8.87 -11.55
N SER A 823 -13.95 -7.63 -11.10
CA SER A 823 -12.89 -7.25 -10.16
C SER A 823 -12.92 -8.11 -8.89
N MET A 824 -11.74 -8.53 -8.41
CA MET A 824 -11.60 -9.34 -7.20
C MET A 824 -12.19 -8.64 -5.97
N LEU A 825 -11.87 -7.37 -5.78
CA LEU A 825 -12.39 -6.55 -4.70
C LEU A 825 -13.35 -5.48 -5.26
N CYS A 826 -14.53 -5.33 -4.66
CA CYS A 826 -15.41 -4.19 -4.86
C CYS A 826 -15.47 -3.40 -3.56
N MET A 827 -14.76 -2.27 -3.50
CA MET A 827 -14.59 -1.46 -2.30
C MET A 827 -15.29 -0.13 -2.48
N LEU A 828 -16.44 0.04 -1.82
CA LEU A 828 -17.25 1.26 -1.91
C LEU A 828 -17.13 2.09 -0.63
N SER A 829 -17.15 3.42 -0.75
CA SER A 829 -17.19 4.28 0.42
C SER A 829 -18.48 4.06 1.21
N LEU A 830 -18.44 4.31 2.52
CA LEU A 830 -19.68 4.26 3.32
C LEU A 830 -20.74 5.21 2.76
N GLN A 831 -20.35 6.38 2.27
CA GLN A 831 -21.24 7.38 1.66
C GLN A 831 -21.94 6.83 0.41
N ASP A 832 -21.21 6.10 -0.45
CA ASP A 832 -21.76 5.49 -1.65
C ASP A 832 -22.73 4.34 -1.30
N TRP A 833 -22.44 3.56 -0.26
CA TRP A 833 -23.40 2.59 0.27
C TRP A 833 -24.67 3.26 0.77
N LEU A 834 -24.56 4.32 1.58
CA LEU A 834 -25.72 5.02 2.13
C LEU A 834 -26.53 5.75 1.04
N SER A 835 -25.94 6.04 -0.12
CA SER A 835 -26.62 6.74 -1.23
C SER A 835 -27.85 5.99 -1.76
N ILE A 836 -27.93 4.66 -1.56
CA ILE A 836 -29.04 3.81 -2.03
C ILE A 836 -30.29 3.89 -1.16
N ASP A 837 -30.27 4.68 -0.08
CA ASP A 837 -31.43 4.85 0.81
C ASP A 837 -31.58 6.31 1.26
N GLU A 838 -32.68 6.93 0.82
CA GLU A 838 -32.93 8.37 1.07
C GLU A 838 -33.24 8.68 2.53
N THR A 839 -33.60 7.69 3.33
CA THR A 839 -34.02 7.88 4.74
C THR A 839 -32.83 7.94 5.68
N ILE A 840 -31.68 7.35 5.28
CA ILE A 840 -30.49 7.23 6.14
C ILE A 840 -29.28 7.97 5.60
N ARG A 841 -29.23 8.35 4.32
CA ARG A 841 -28.13 9.14 3.77
C ARG A 841 -28.12 10.55 4.34
N LEU A 842 -26.96 11.18 4.39
CA LEU A 842 -26.81 12.56 4.88
C LEU A 842 -27.66 13.52 4.00
N ALA A 843 -28.33 14.49 4.63
CA ALA A 843 -29.20 15.41 3.89
C ALA A 843 -28.39 16.27 2.89
N ASP A 844 -27.25 16.80 3.34
CA ASP A 844 -26.34 17.63 2.54
C ASP A 844 -25.23 16.76 1.92
N PRO A 845 -25.18 16.60 0.58
CA PRO A 845 -24.10 15.83 -0.08
C PRO A 845 -22.72 16.43 0.13
N ASP A 846 -22.60 17.75 0.28
CA ASP A 846 -21.31 18.42 0.44
C ASP A 846 -20.64 18.10 1.78
N ALA A 847 -21.44 17.78 2.79
CA ALA A 847 -20.94 17.32 4.08
C ALA A 847 -20.38 15.88 4.06
N GLU A 848 -20.56 15.13 2.97
CA GLU A 848 -19.99 13.78 2.77
C GLU A 848 -18.52 13.83 2.34
N ARG A 849 -18.00 14.98 1.90
CA ARG A 849 -16.66 15.12 1.35
C ARG A 849 -15.56 14.80 2.37
N ILE A 850 -14.60 13.96 2.00
CA ILE A 850 -13.44 13.63 2.84
C ILE A 850 -12.27 14.53 2.51
N ASN A 851 -11.84 14.59 1.24
CA ASN A 851 -10.72 15.40 0.79
C ASN A 851 -11.06 16.27 -0.43
N ILE A 852 -10.37 17.40 -0.55
CA ILE A 852 -10.37 18.26 -1.73
C ILE A 852 -8.90 18.51 -2.10
N PRO A 853 -8.29 17.69 -2.99
CA PRO A 853 -6.86 17.74 -3.29
C PRO A 853 -6.36 19.09 -3.83
N ALA A 854 -7.24 19.85 -4.50
CA ALA A 854 -6.93 21.20 -4.97
C ALA A 854 -6.75 22.22 -3.82
N ASN A 855 -7.21 21.88 -2.61
CA ASN A 855 -7.05 22.72 -1.42
C ASN A 855 -5.91 22.18 -0.53
N PRO A 856 -4.69 22.72 -0.58
CA PRO A 856 -3.55 22.23 0.19
C PRO A 856 -3.71 22.40 1.71
N ARG A 857 -4.71 23.16 2.15
CA ARG A 857 -5.05 23.39 3.56
C ARG A 857 -6.44 22.84 3.88
N HIS A 858 -6.82 21.70 3.28
CA HIS A 858 -8.09 21.06 3.58
C HIS A 858 -8.11 20.50 5.00
N TYR A 859 -9.23 20.71 5.70
CA TYR A 859 -9.45 20.17 7.04
C TYR A 859 -10.14 18.80 6.93
N TRP A 860 -9.44 17.71 7.24
CA TRP A 860 -9.95 16.34 7.23
C TRP A 860 -10.80 16.05 8.47
N ARG A 861 -12.06 16.43 8.42
CA ARG A 861 -12.97 16.42 9.60
C ARG A 861 -14.29 15.67 9.37
N TYR A 862 -14.40 14.97 8.23
CA TYR A 862 -15.60 14.16 7.96
C TYR A 862 -15.83 13.13 9.06
N ARG A 863 -17.07 13.01 9.52
CA ARG A 863 -17.50 12.09 10.55
C ARG A 863 -18.86 11.51 10.19
N MET A 864 -19.07 10.22 10.47
CA MET A 864 -20.38 9.56 10.33
C MET A 864 -21.45 10.39 11.06
N HIS A 865 -22.57 10.65 10.40
CA HIS A 865 -23.67 11.41 11.01
C HIS A 865 -24.53 10.54 11.94
N MET A 866 -24.46 9.21 11.82
CA MET A 866 -25.06 8.24 12.72
C MET A 866 -23.99 7.40 13.40
N THR A 867 -24.35 6.78 14.53
CA THR A 867 -23.46 5.84 15.21
C THR A 867 -23.48 4.47 14.52
N ILE A 868 -22.44 3.66 14.76
CA ILE A 868 -22.39 2.29 14.23
C ILE A 868 -23.57 1.45 14.73
N SER A 869 -24.00 1.62 15.99
CA SER A 869 -25.18 0.93 16.52
C SER A 869 -26.48 1.37 15.84
N GLN A 870 -26.62 2.66 15.51
CA GLN A 870 -27.74 3.13 14.70
C GLN A 870 -27.72 2.53 13.29
N LEU A 871 -26.52 2.46 12.66
CA LEU A 871 -26.35 1.82 11.36
C LEU A 871 -26.70 0.32 11.42
N MET A 872 -26.27 -0.38 12.46
CA MET A 872 -26.66 -1.77 12.73
C MET A 872 -28.18 -1.95 12.89
N ALA A 873 -28.86 -0.97 13.43
CA ALA A 873 -30.31 -0.99 13.63
C ALA A 873 -31.13 -0.74 12.34
N CYS A 874 -30.51 -0.25 11.25
CA CYS A 874 -31.16 -0.02 9.95
C CYS A 874 -31.39 -1.34 9.21
N LYS A 875 -32.29 -2.17 9.72
CA LYS A 875 -32.51 -3.56 9.24
C LYS A 875 -32.82 -3.66 7.75
N GLU A 876 -33.76 -2.86 7.27
CA GLU A 876 -34.19 -2.89 5.84
C GLU A 876 -33.01 -2.56 4.92
N PHE A 877 -32.21 -1.56 5.26
CA PHE A 877 -31.01 -1.20 4.53
C PHE A 877 -29.95 -2.31 4.57
N ASN A 878 -29.68 -2.88 5.74
CA ASN A 878 -28.68 -3.93 5.91
C ASN A 878 -29.08 -5.22 5.18
N GLU A 879 -30.37 -5.59 5.21
CA GLU A 879 -30.92 -6.72 4.44
C GLU A 879 -30.82 -6.47 2.92
N LYS A 880 -31.10 -5.23 2.48
CA LYS A 880 -30.96 -4.82 1.08
C LYS A 880 -29.50 -4.98 0.63
N MET A 881 -28.53 -4.45 1.39
CA MET A 881 -27.11 -4.63 1.09
C MET A 881 -26.71 -6.10 0.99
N THR A 882 -27.11 -6.91 1.97
CA THR A 882 -26.83 -8.35 2.00
C THR A 882 -27.35 -9.03 0.74
N LYS A 883 -28.56 -8.69 0.31
CA LYS A 883 -29.17 -9.23 -0.90
C LYS A 883 -28.39 -8.83 -2.18
N LEU A 884 -27.99 -7.55 -2.29
CA LEU A 884 -27.24 -7.05 -3.43
C LEU A 884 -25.86 -7.74 -3.53
N ILE A 885 -25.15 -7.88 -2.41
CA ILE A 885 -23.85 -8.54 -2.33
C ILE A 885 -23.97 -10.02 -2.67
N THR A 886 -24.96 -10.73 -2.08
CA THR A 886 -25.19 -12.16 -2.34
C THR A 886 -25.51 -12.41 -3.81
N ASN A 887 -26.38 -11.59 -4.40
CA ASN A 887 -26.78 -11.72 -5.81
C ASN A 887 -25.61 -11.49 -6.79
N SER A 888 -24.63 -10.70 -6.41
CA SER A 888 -23.42 -10.48 -7.22
C SER A 888 -22.40 -11.64 -7.15
N GLY A 889 -22.65 -12.63 -6.28
CA GLY A 889 -21.73 -13.76 -6.04
C GLY A 889 -20.48 -13.40 -5.24
N ARG A 890 -20.44 -12.24 -4.58
CA ARG A 890 -19.35 -11.83 -3.68
C ARG A 890 -19.66 -12.35 -2.26
N LYS A 891 -18.71 -13.07 -1.67
CA LYS A 891 -18.91 -13.73 -0.37
C LYS A 891 -17.72 -13.52 0.55
#